data_89711a13de1f67242d7661b81d637147
#
_entry.id   89711a13de1f67242d7661b81d637147
#
_cell.length_a   1.000
_cell.length_b   1.000
_cell.length_c   1.000
_cell.angle_alpha   90.00
_cell.angle_beta   90.00
_cell.angle_gamma   90.00
#
_symmetry.space_group_name_H-M   'P 1'
#
loop_
_entity.id
_entity.type
_entity.pdbx_description
1 polymer ?
#
loop_
_entity_poly.entity_id
_entity_poly.type
_entity_poly.pdbx_seq_one_letter_code
_entity_poly.pdbx_strand_id
1 'polypeptide(L)'
;MLRQKPELNIIYISERMRHSLQPVARSSLTAVVAPMGYGKTTAINWYLNERGREGAAVLRVSIYSANRAIFWKSLQKAFAQAGLTVLEGYECPTDASGAALLLDDLCTALAGEREIDLFLDDFHLLRDEQAAAFLCALANRLPGNAHLVVASRTDFLPQGEILRLGQRLHRVGADQLRLNEKELSAYVRRCGMELTEPQRETLLHSCEGWFSAIYLNLHALAERGTLLPTSSDIYAMFTAAMIESLSPQRQEFLAVMGLADEFTVEMASAVTRMPDAEQVLLALTRQNAFVTRLPDGESFRFHHMMKECAERLFAQLPAPRQAAVWERYGRWYEARRQYLPALRAYEKCGDYDAALHVIEEDAGILLASLGPAELLERLGRCPVDALKRHPLAILVLMRRMFTCQQIPKMMELKALLEAAVREHPELPAQERGNLLGECDLILSFLMYNDITRMSRLHRSASRQMTRPAVTLRNSGSWTFGSPSVLMMYYRAPGELGKELAEMYECMPHYYKITQGHGQGAELVMDAEAAFMQGHFERAVLLLERARVRAASRGQENMALCCDFLALRLSLCGQAGEPFDFEARRAALLQRHDAVLLHLLESIEAYYYALLGRTDAVPEVFREHRLASVSYFALCRPMMEMIELQVWLAQGQAVKVLARCEELLAACQRFHYGLVALHVRVQMAAAYGLYGQPAEARAALEQALAEAAPDGFWMPLAENYRYLAPLLAQGGWGSAQPLVERAIALGQRYEARRAQLNGSADRPAIAAALTEKELALARLVAQRRTNKEIAETLHLSEGTVKQYINQLYAKLDIGGAVRNKRAQLAALFGTKY
;
A
#
# COMPACT_ATOMS: atom_id res chain seq x y z
N MET A 1 9.90 64.54 -15.11
CA MET A 1 9.88 63.12 -15.42
C MET A 1 9.20 62.37 -14.28
N LEU A 2 8.02 61.85 -14.50
CA LEU A 2 7.33 60.99 -13.53
C LEU A 2 8.25 59.76 -13.35
N ARG A 3 8.85 59.58 -12.15
CA ARG A 3 9.58 58.34 -11.79
C ARG A 3 8.59 57.18 -11.84
N GLN A 4 8.75 56.25 -12.78
CA GLN A 4 7.98 55.02 -12.79
C GLN A 4 8.17 54.30 -11.43
N LYS A 5 7.05 53.81 -10.87
CA LYS A 5 7.10 53.02 -9.64
C LYS A 5 8.01 51.80 -9.91
N PRO A 6 8.95 51.47 -9.00
CA PRO A 6 9.79 50.28 -9.16
C PRO A 6 8.95 49.02 -9.28
N GLU A 7 9.28 48.14 -10.21
CA GLU A 7 8.64 46.87 -10.41
C GLU A 7 9.48 45.78 -9.74
N LEU A 8 9.12 45.43 -8.49
CA LEU A 8 9.89 44.46 -7.69
C LEU A 8 9.52 43.02 -7.95
N ASN A 9 8.39 42.72 -8.60
CA ASN A 9 7.87 41.37 -8.86
C ASN A 9 8.52 40.72 -10.10
N ILE A 10 9.75 41.03 -10.41
CA ILE A 10 10.46 40.49 -11.55
C ILE A 10 11.15 39.19 -11.13
N ILE A 11 10.86 38.10 -11.84
CA ILE A 11 11.61 36.85 -11.68
C ILE A 11 13.03 37.04 -12.27
N TYR A 12 14.03 36.96 -11.41
CA TYR A 12 15.43 37.07 -11.80
C TYR A 12 16.14 35.72 -11.63
N ILE A 13 16.59 35.15 -12.72
CA ILE A 13 17.41 33.94 -12.77
C ILE A 13 18.76 34.28 -13.42
N SER A 14 19.81 34.12 -12.66
CA SER A 14 21.16 34.37 -13.13
C SER A 14 21.67 33.27 -14.06
N GLU A 15 22.67 33.54 -14.85
CA GLU A 15 23.33 32.51 -15.68
C GLU A 15 23.90 31.36 -14.83
N ARG A 16 24.45 31.66 -13.67
CA ARG A 16 24.96 30.66 -12.72
C ARG A 16 23.86 29.75 -12.22
N MET A 17 22.71 30.29 -11.88
CA MET A 17 21.52 29.49 -11.48
C MET A 17 21.03 28.61 -12.65
N ARG A 18 21.01 29.16 -13.87
CA ARG A 18 20.64 28.38 -15.07
C ARG A 18 21.55 27.17 -15.26
N HIS A 19 22.88 27.38 -15.16
CA HIS A 19 23.84 26.28 -15.25
C HIS A 19 23.69 25.26 -14.15
N SER A 20 23.37 25.68 -12.91
CA SER A 20 23.16 24.75 -11.80
C SER A 20 21.91 23.90 -11.95
N LEU A 21 20.92 24.31 -12.77
CA LEU A 21 19.69 23.56 -13.02
C LEU A 21 19.76 22.68 -14.30
N GLN A 22 20.75 22.87 -15.18
CA GLN A 22 20.87 22.04 -16.39
C GLN A 22 20.96 20.53 -16.14
N PRO A 23 21.67 20.04 -15.09
CA PRO A 23 21.72 18.60 -14.84
C PRO A 23 20.39 17.95 -14.42
N VAL A 24 19.35 18.71 -14.08
CA VAL A 24 18.02 18.19 -13.70
C VAL A 24 17.50 17.21 -14.75
N ALA A 25 17.54 17.55 -16.03
CA ALA A 25 17.08 16.70 -17.13
C ALA A 25 17.92 15.44 -17.38
N ARG A 26 18.99 15.22 -16.62
CA ARG A 26 19.87 14.05 -16.74
C ARG A 26 19.96 13.24 -15.45
N SER A 27 19.27 13.70 -14.41
CA SER A 27 19.31 13.10 -13.07
C SER A 27 17.95 12.49 -12.75
N SER A 28 17.93 11.29 -12.19
CA SER A 28 16.67 10.68 -11.71
C SER A 28 16.12 11.46 -10.53
N LEU A 29 16.99 11.99 -9.66
CA LEU A 29 16.62 12.82 -8.52
C LEU A 29 17.43 14.09 -8.46
N THR A 30 16.75 15.23 -8.38
CA THR A 30 17.39 16.51 -8.05
C THR A 30 16.90 16.98 -6.69
N ALA A 31 17.79 17.07 -5.70
CA ALA A 31 17.53 17.60 -4.38
C ALA A 31 17.94 19.06 -4.27
N VAL A 32 16.98 19.97 -4.12
CA VAL A 32 17.21 21.41 -3.95
C VAL A 32 17.04 21.77 -2.49
N VAL A 33 18.15 21.88 -1.77
CA VAL A 33 18.18 22.06 -0.32
C VAL A 33 18.76 23.40 0.05
N ALA A 34 17.92 24.31 0.54
CA ALA A 34 18.37 25.61 1.04
C ALA A 34 17.35 26.14 2.07
N PRO A 35 17.77 27.00 3.00
CA PRO A 35 16.85 27.64 3.94
C PRO A 35 15.71 28.39 3.24
N MET A 36 14.77 28.86 4.05
CA MET A 36 13.64 29.65 3.53
C MET A 36 14.10 30.93 2.83
N GLY A 37 13.38 31.35 1.79
CA GLY A 37 13.60 32.63 1.12
C GLY A 37 14.79 32.69 0.14
N TYR A 38 15.45 31.56 -0.12
CA TYR A 38 16.53 31.49 -1.11
C TYR A 38 16.05 31.35 -2.56
N GLY A 39 14.74 31.38 -2.80
CA GLY A 39 14.17 31.33 -4.16
C GLY A 39 14.12 29.94 -4.79
N LYS A 40 14.20 28.83 -4.01
CA LYS A 40 14.11 27.45 -4.50
C LYS A 40 12.95 27.25 -5.46
N THR A 41 11.74 27.46 -4.96
CA THR A 41 10.48 27.31 -5.72
C THR A 41 10.45 28.14 -6.98
N THR A 42 10.95 29.40 -6.91
CA THR A 42 11.00 30.31 -8.06
C THR A 42 11.97 29.83 -9.12
N ALA A 43 13.17 29.41 -8.73
CA ALA A 43 14.21 28.90 -9.64
C ALA A 43 13.75 27.62 -10.34
N ILE A 44 13.17 26.68 -9.58
CA ILE A 44 12.67 25.42 -10.14
C ILE A 44 11.46 25.65 -11.05
N ASN A 45 10.48 26.47 -10.63
CA ASN A 45 9.33 26.78 -11.48
C ASN A 45 9.73 27.48 -12.77
N TRP A 46 10.71 28.35 -12.73
CA TRP A 46 11.27 28.95 -13.95
C TRP A 46 11.83 27.86 -14.88
N TYR A 47 12.66 26.95 -14.36
CA TYR A 47 13.25 25.85 -15.12
C TYR A 47 12.16 24.92 -15.70
N LEU A 48 11.21 24.52 -14.89
CA LEU A 48 10.12 23.63 -15.32
C LEU A 48 9.19 24.28 -16.36
N ASN A 49 9.04 25.61 -16.32
CA ASN A 49 8.28 26.31 -17.36
C ASN A 49 9.02 26.30 -18.71
N GLU A 50 10.35 26.38 -18.70
CA GLU A 50 11.14 26.22 -19.93
C GLU A 50 11.01 24.78 -20.45
N ARG A 51 11.13 23.75 -19.59
CA ARG A 51 10.95 22.34 -19.94
C ARG A 51 9.55 22.06 -20.51
N GLY A 52 8.52 22.66 -19.91
CA GLY A 52 7.16 22.55 -20.41
C GLY A 52 6.97 23.18 -21.81
N ARG A 53 7.70 24.27 -22.13
CA ARG A 53 7.73 24.86 -23.48
C ARG A 53 8.45 23.97 -24.49
N GLU A 54 9.41 23.16 -24.02
CA GLU A 54 10.13 22.17 -24.82
C GLU A 54 9.31 20.86 -25.00
N GLY A 55 8.13 20.75 -24.41
CA GLY A 55 7.21 19.60 -24.56
C GLY A 55 7.19 18.61 -23.42
N ALA A 56 7.96 18.82 -22.34
CA ALA A 56 7.94 17.97 -21.16
C ALA A 56 6.60 18.07 -20.42
N ALA A 57 6.12 16.95 -19.85
CA ALA A 57 5.01 16.94 -18.91
C ALA A 57 5.52 17.35 -17.53
N VAL A 58 4.98 18.41 -16.97
CA VAL A 58 5.39 18.93 -15.66
C VAL A 58 4.29 18.70 -14.63
N LEU A 59 4.56 17.83 -13.67
CA LEU A 59 3.69 17.55 -12.53
C LEU A 59 4.19 18.33 -11.31
N ARG A 60 3.35 19.18 -10.74
CA ARG A 60 3.71 20.00 -9.57
C ARG A 60 2.88 19.59 -8.37
N VAL A 61 3.57 19.20 -7.30
CA VAL A 61 2.97 18.84 -6.01
C VAL A 61 3.56 19.74 -4.94
N SER A 62 2.74 20.56 -4.33
CA SER A 62 3.14 21.34 -3.17
C SER A 62 2.72 20.60 -1.90
N ILE A 63 3.69 20.40 -1.02
CA ILE A 63 3.44 19.78 0.28
C ILE A 63 3.17 20.88 1.28
N TYR A 64 2.01 20.83 1.91
CA TYR A 64 1.53 21.89 2.81
C TYR A 64 1.03 21.34 4.14
N SER A 65 1.14 20.03 4.33
CA SER A 65 0.73 19.36 5.55
C SER A 65 1.70 18.23 5.89
N ALA A 66 1.92 18.00 7.17
CA ALA A 66 2.65 16.82 7.67
C ALA A 66 1.86 15.51 7.48
N ASN A 67 0.60 15.58 7.05
CA ASN A 67 -0.25 14.41 6.87
C ASN A 67 0.00 13.74 5.51
N ARG A 68 0.47 12.50 5.55
CA ARG A 68 0.74 11.68 4.36
C ARG A 68 -0.48 11.48 3.46
N ALA A 69 -1.69 11.37 4.01
CA ALA A 69 -2.90 11.20 3.20
C ALA A 69 -3.25 12.47 2.41
N ILE A 70 -2.98 13.66 2.95
CA ILE A 70 -3.15 14.93 2.23
C ILE A 70 -2.11 15.04 1.10
N PHE A 71 -0.86 14.70 1.39
CA PHE A 71 0.19 14.63 0.37
C PHE A 71 -0.20 13.66 -0.75
N TRP A 72 -0.69 12.47 -0.39
CA TRP A 72 -1.13 11.46 -1.34
C TRP A 72 -2.22 11.98 -2.29
N LYS A 73 -3.26 12.62 -1.75
CA LYS A 73 -4.31 13.23 -2.55
C LYS A 73 -3.79 14.32 -3.49
N SER A 74 -2.81 15.11 -3.03
CA SER A 74 -2.18 16.14 -3.87
C SER A 74 -1.40 15.52 -5.02
N LEU A 75 -0.71 14.39 -4.76
CA LEU A 75 0.00 13.62 -5.76
C LEU A 75 -0.98 13.02 -6.79
N GLN A 76 -2.06 12.37 -6.34
CA GLN A 76 -3.12 11.84 -7.22
C GLN A 76 -3.70 12.93 -8.13
N LYS A 77 -4.01 14.10 -7.57
CA LYS A 77 -4.53 15.24 -8.33
C LYS A 77 -3.54 15.72 -9.42
N ALA A 78 -2.26 15.81 -9.09
CA ALA A 78 -1.23 16.22 -10.03
C ALA A 78 -1.06 15.22 -11.18
N PHE A 79 -1.12 13.93 -10.89
CA PHE A 79 -1.07 12.86 -11.90
C PHE A 79 -2.31 12.89 -12.81
N ALA A 80 -3.50 12.97 -12.23
CA ALA A 80 -4.75 13.06 -12.99
C ALA A 80 -4.77 14.30 -13.93
N GLN A 81 -4.31 15.45 -13.45
CA GLN A 81 -4.18 16.67 -14.27
C GLN A 81 -3.20 16.52 -15.44
N ALA A 82 -2.20 15.67 -15.30
CA ALA A 82 -1.27 15.33 -16.38
C ALA A 82 -1.80 14.23 -17.32
N GLY A 83 -3.01 13.72 -17.07
CA GLY A 83 -3.60 12.61 -17.83
C GLY A 83 -3.06 11.23 -17.45
N LEU A 84 -2.39 11.11 -16.29
CA LEU A 84 -1.84 9.86 -15.78
C LEU A 84 -2.78 9.29 -14.70
N THR A 85 -3.48 8.21 -15.02
CA THR A 85 -4.50 7.60 -14.15
C THR A 85 -3.95 6.53 -13.21
N VAL A 86 -2.66 6.24 -13.25
CA VAL A 86 -2.01 5.16 -12.49
C VAL A 86 -2.25 5.25 -10.98
N LEU A 87 -2.44 6.45 -10.43
CA LEU A 87 -2.71 6.64 -9.01
C LEU A 87 -4.21 6.63 -8.65
N GLU A 88 -5.10 6.56 -9.65
CA GLU A 88 -6.53 6.47 -9.40
C GLU A 88 -6.86 5.12 -8.76
N GLY A 89 -7.52 5.17 -7.60
CA GLY A 89 -7.88 3.97 -6.85
C GLY A 89 -6.80 3.42 -5.89
N TYR A 90 -5.54 3.86 -5.99
CA TYR A 90 -4.54 3.53 -4.97
C TYR A 90 -4.79 4.30 -3.68
N GLU A 91 -4.81 3.59 -2.55
CA GLU A 91 -4.66 4.22 -1.24
C GLU A 91 -3.17 4.52 -0.97
N CYS A 92 -2.91 5.47 -0.07
CA CYS A 92 -1.53 5.75 0.33
C CYS A 92 -0.89 4.48 0.92
N PRO A 93 0.21 3.96 0.35
CA PRO A 93 0.81 2.71 0.81
C PRO A 93 1.22 2.82 2.29
N THR A 94 0.85 1.80 3.06
CA THR A 94 1.15 1.72 4.50
C THR A 94 2.23 0.70 4.81
N ASP A 95 2.62 -0.11 3.82
CA ASP A 95 3.64 -1.15 3.95
C ASP A 95 4.59 -1.20 2.74
N ALA A 96 5.68 -1.95 2.91
CA ALA A 96 6.73 -2.04 1.90
C ALA A 96 6.27 -2.75 0.61
N SER A 97 5.30 -3.68 0.71
CA SER A 97 4.83 -4.43 -0.45
C SER A 97 3.87 -3.61 -1.31
N GLY A 98 2.91 -2.91 -0.68
CA GLY A 98 2.05 -1.95 -1.38
C GLY A 98 2.88 -0.84 -2.03
N ALA A 99 3.95 -0.38 -1.36
CA ALA A 99 4.88 0.58 -1.92
C ALA A 99 5.66 0.01 -3.12
N ALA A 100 6.04 -1.27 -3.10
CA ALA A 100 6.76 -1.91 -4.21
C ALA A 100 5.89 -2.06 -5.46
N LEU A 101 4.64 -2.52 -5.30
CA LEU A 101 3.67 -2.61 -6.40
C LEU A 101 3.40 -1.24 -7.02
N LEU A 102 3.17 -0.24 -6.19
CA LEU A 102 2.97 1.12 -6.66
C LEU A 102 4.20 1.66 -7.42
N LEU A 103 5.42 1.34 -6.99
CA LEU A 103 6.64 1.73 -7.67
C LEU A 103 6.74 1.10 -9.06
N ASP A 104 6.39 -0.16 -9.21
CA ASP A 104 6.42 -0.87 -10.50
C ASP A 104 5.39 -0.28 -11.47
N ASP A 105 4.16 -0.03 -11.00
CA ASP A 105 3.11 0.59 -11.81
C ASP A 105 3.46 2.04 -12.19
N LEU A 106 4.02 2.82 -11.26
CA LEU A 106 4.49 4.17 -11.53
C LEU A 106 5.59 4.18 -12.58
N CYS A 107 6.62 3.32 -12.45
CA CYS A 107 7.70 3.25 -13.42
C CYS A 107 7.21 2.84 -14.80
N THR A 108 6.24 1.93 -14.86
CA THR A 108 5.60 1.50 -16.11
C THR A 108 4.79 2.64 -16.75
N ALA A 109 3.99 3.35 -15.95
CA ALA A 109 3.15 4.45 -16.43
C ALA A 109 3.97 5.69 -16.85
N LEU A 110 5.12 5.91 -16.25
CA LEU A 110 6.02 7.01 -16.56
C LEU A 110 6.96 6.70 -17.73
N ALA A 111 7.12 5.43 -18.11
CA ALA A 111 7.98 5.04 -19.22
C ALA A 111 7.38 5.45 -20.56
N GLY A 112 8.17 6.08 -21.44
CA GLY A 112 7.72 6.50 -22.76
C GLY A 112 8.71 7.44 -23.44
N GLU A 113 8.29 8.01 -24.56
CA GLU A 113 9.09 8.99 -25.32
C GLU A 113 8.98 10.42 -24.75
N ARG A 114 7.91 10.70 -24.00
CA ARG A 114 7.65 12.02 -23.44
C ARG A 114 8.46 12.23 -22.17
N GLU A 115 9.19 13.32 -22.10
CA GLU A 115 9.88 13.77 -20.88
C GLU A 115 8.85 14.15 -19.79
N ILE A 116 9.13 13.71 -18.56
CA ILE A 116 8.25 13.94 -17.41
C ILE A 116 9.08 14.49 -16.24
N ASP A 117 8.72 15.68 -15.77
CA ASP A 117 9.32 16.28 -14.60
C ASP A 117 8.31 16.30 -13.44
N LEU A 118 8.56 15.54 -12.37
CA LEU A 118 7.76 15.54 -11.14
C LEU A 118 8.41 16.42 -10.08
N PHE A 119 7.77 17.51 -9.72
CA PHE A 119 8.26 18.46 -8.72
C PHE A 119 7.50 18.37 -7.41
N LEU A 120 8.21 18.09 -6.33
CA LEU A 120 7.71 18.10 -4.96
C LEU A 120 8.28 19.32 -4.23
N ASP A 121 7.43 20.27 -3.88
CA ASP A 121 7.82 21.49 -3.18
C ASP A 121 7.54 21.38 -1.67
N ASP A 122 8.40 22.02 -0.86
CA ASP A 122 8.32 22.06 0.60
C ASP A 122 8.32 20.67 1.28
N PHE A 123 9.09 19.72 0.77
CA PHE A 123 9.14 18.33 1.25
C PHE A 123 9.43 18.19 2.75
N HIS A 124 10.17 19.14 3.35
CA HIS A 124 10.48 19.17 4.78
C HIS A 124 9.25 19.21 5.70
N LEU A 125 8.07 19.58 5.18
CA LEU A 125 6.83 19.62 5.96
C LEU A 125 6.27 18.23 6.23
N LEU A 126 6.58 17.24 5.38
CA LEU A 126 6.01 15.91 5.50
C LEU A 126 6.54 15.13 6.71
N ARG A 127 7.79 15.38 7.14
CA ARG A 127 8.44 14.77 8.31
C ARG A 127 8.26 13.24 8.42
N ASP A 128 8.30 12.55 7.28
CA ASP A 128 8.01 11.12 7.17
C ASP A 128 9.19 10.40 6.51
N GLU A 129 9.92 9.60 7.29
CA GLU A 129 11.08 8.84 6.81
C GLU A 129 10.69 7.80 5.76
N GLN A 130 9.48 7.24 5.84
CA GLN A 130 8.99 6.28 4.85
C GLN A 130 8.74 6.96 3.50
N ALA A 131 8.24 8.21 3.51
CA ALA A 131 8.08 8.98 2.30
C ALA A 131 9.43 9.29 1.65
N ALA A 132 10.45 9.64 2.43
CA ALA A 132 11.80 9.85 1.91
C ALA A 132 12.39 8.55 1.33
N ALA A 133 12.23 7.42 2.01
CA ALA A 133 12.65 6.11 1.51
C ALA A 133 11.92 5.72 0.22
N PHE A 134 10.62 5.98 0.13
CA PHE A 134 9.83 5.75 -1.08
C PHE A 134 10.33 6.59 -2.26
N LEU A 135 10.60 7.88 -2.06
CA LEU A 135 11.15 8.74 -3.12
C LEU A 135 12.53 8.28 -3.59
N CYS A 136 13.38 7.81 -2.68
CA CYS A 136 14.68 7.25 -3.04
C CYS A 136 14.53 5.94 -3.85
N ALA A 137 13.60 5.08 -3.46
CA ALA A 137 13.29 3.85 -4.19
C ALA A 137 12.72 4.15 -5.58
N LEU A 138 11.83 5.13 -5.69
CA LEU A 138 11.30 5.62 -6.97
C LEU A 138 12.44 6.15 -7.86
N ALA A 139 13.27 7.06 -7.34
CA ALA A 139 14.38 7.65 -8.08
C ALA A 139 15.38 6.60 -8.60
N ASN A 140 15.56 5.50 -7.86
CA ASN A 140 16.42 4.40 -8.28
C ASN A 140 15.84 3.56 -9.43
N ARG A 141 14.51 3.63 -9.66
CA ARG A 141 13.79 2.83 -10.67
C ARG A 141 13.23 3.66 -11.83
N LEU A 142 13.21 5.00 -11.70
CA LEU A 142 12.66 5.88 -12.73
C LEU A 142 13.25 5.58 -14.10
N PRO A 143 12.41 5.53 -15.15
CA PRO A 143 12.87 5.47 -16.53
C PRO A 143 13.65 6.72 -16.92
N GLY A 144 14.48 6.63 -17.96
CA GLY A 144 15.39 7.71 -18.36
C GLY A 144 14.74 9.02 -18.78
N ASN A 145 13.44 8.98 -19.11
CA ASN A 145 12.62 10.12 -19.49
C ASN A 145 11.86 10.77 -18.32
N ALA A 146 12.02 10.27 -17.09
CA ALA A 146 11.30 10.78 -15.92
C ALA A 146 12.27 11.28 -14.85
N HIS A 147 12.05 12.49 -14.34
CA HIS A 147 12.93 13.20 -13.42
C HIS A 147 12.14 13.66 -12.20
N LEU A 148 12.67 13.37 -11.01
CA LEU A 148 12.11 13.80 -9.73
C LEU A 148 12.89 14.99 -9.19
N VAL A 149 12.23 16.11 -8.95
CA VAL A 149 12.80 17.32 -8.36
C VAL A 149 12.15 17.54 -6.99
N VAL A 150 12.96 17.62 -5.94
CA VAL A 150 12.46 17.79 -4.57
C VAL A 150 13.08 19.03 -3.94
N ALA A 151 12.24 19.99 -3.55
CA ALA A 151 12.68 21.17 -2.80
C ALA A 151 12.41 20.98 -1.30
N SER A 152 13.43 21.25 -0.49
CA SER A 152 13.37 21.11 0.98
C SER A 152 14.14 22.23 1.67
N ARG A 153 13.80 22.52 2.95
CA ARG A 153 14.59 23.43 3.79
C ARG A 153 15.76 22.72 4.46
N THR A 154 15.59 21.45 4.74
CA THR A 154 16.58 20.59 5.40
C THR A 154 16.92 19.40 4.51
N ASP A 155 18.09 18.82 4.72
CA ASP A 155 18.47 17.59 4.03
C ASP A 155 17.52 16.46 4.46
N PHE A 156 17.01 15.71 3.50
CA PHE A 156 16.04 14.63 3.68
C PHE A 156 16.58 13.30 3.18
N LEU A 157 17.78 13.29 2.57
CA LEU A 157 18.35 12.08 1.99
C LEU A 157 19.22 11.33 2.99
N PRO A 158 18.90 10.04 3.29
CA PRO A 158 19.79 9.19 4.07
C PRO A 158 21.17 9.03 3.38
N GLN A 159 22.25 9.00 4.14
CA GLN A 159 23.61 8.89 3.56
C GLN A 159 23.79 7.64 2.70
N GLY A 160 23.18 6.52 3.07
CA GLY A 160 23.20 5.28 2.28
C GLY A 160 22.55 5.44 0.90
N GLU A 161 21.47 6.21 0.81
CA GLU A 161 20.79 6.48 -0.46
C GLU A 161 21.55 7.46 -1.35
N ILE A 162 22.26 8.41 -0.78
CA ILE A 162 23.16 9.30 -1.54
C ILE A 162 24.20 8.47 -2.29
N LEU A 163 24.81 7.49 -1.62
CA LEU A 163 25.79 6.59 -2.23
C LEU A 163 25.14 5.70 -3.30
N ARG A 164 23.94 5.21 -3.05
CA ARG A 164 23.19 4.31 -3.95
C ARG A 164 22.76 5.00 -5.25
N LEU A 165 22.30 6.24 -5.15
CA LEU A 165 21.91 7.06 -6.30
C LEU A 165 23.12 7.48 -7.13
N GLY A 166 24.25 7.78 -6.50
CA GLY A 166 25.50 8.13 -7.18
C GLY A 166 25.33 9.25 -8.21
N GLN A 167 25.64 8.98 -9.47
CA GLN A 167 25.53 9.96 -10.57
C GLN A 167 24.08 10.31 -10.97
N ARG A 168 23.09 9.56 -10.49
CA ARG A 168 21.66 9.85 -10.72
C ARG A 168 21.10 10.91 -9.78
N LEU A 169 21.88 11.33 -8.78
CA LEU A 169 21.53 12.39 -7.85
C LEU A 169 22.22 13.70 -8.23
N HIS A 170 21.43 14.74 -8.46
CA HIS A 170 21.91 16.11 -8.55
C HIS A 170 21.53 16.90 -7.28
N ARG A 171 22.43 17.73 -6.78
CA ARG A 171 22.18 18.55 -5.58
C ARG A 171 22.41 20.02 -5.87
N VAL A 172 21.40 20.84 -5.51
CA VAL A 172 21.45 22.28 -5.56
C VAL A 172 21.31 22.83 -4.13
N GLY A 173 22.33 23.50 -3.63
CA GLY A 173 22.35 24.06 -2.28
C GLY A 173 22.12 25.57 -2.24
N ALA A 174 22.20 26.14 -1.04
CA ALA A 174 22.06 27.57 -0.82
C ALA A 174 23.07 28.42 -1.62
N ASP A 175 24.31 27.92 -1.78
CA ASP A 175 25.37 28.65 -2.49
C ASP A 175 25.08 28.86 -3.97
N GLN A 176 24.36 27.95 -4.61
CA GLN A 176 23.92 28.10 -5.99
C GLN A 176 22.72 29.05 -6.13
N LEU A 177 21.95 29.28 -5.07
CA LEU A 177 20.72 30.06 -5.09
C LEU A 177 20.90 31.50 -4.62
N ARG A 178 21.85 31.78 -3.71
CA ARG A 178 22.11 33.13 -3.20
C ARG A 178 22.65 34.04 -4.31
N LEU A 179 22.28 35.31 -4.28
CA LEU A 179 22.79 36.33 -5.19
C LEU A 179 24.21 36.79 -4.78
N ASN A 180 25.10 36.85 -5.72
CA ASN A 180 26.39 37.56 -5.55
C ASN A 180 26.23 39.05 -5.85
N GLU A 181 27.26 39.82 -5.61
CA GLU A 181 27.26 41.29 -5.80
C GLU A 181 26.87 41.73 -7.22
N LYS A 182 27.40 41.05 -8.24
CA LYS A 182 27.09 41.35 -9.65
C LYS A 182 25.62 41.04 -9.97
N GLU A 183 25.12 39.91 -9.44
CA GLU A 183 23.73 39.46 -9.61
C GLU A 183 22.77 40.39 -8.87
N LEU A 184 23.10 40.81 -7.64
CA LEU A 184 22.35 41.80 -6.90
C LEU A 184 22.22 43.12 -7.70
N SER A 185 23.33 43.63 -8.19
CA SER A 185 23.35 44.88 -8.98
C SER A 185 22.53 44.76 -10.26
N ALA A 186 22.55 43.59 -10.90
CA ALA A 186 21.73 43.31 -12.09
C ALA A 186 20.25 43.24 -11.76
N TYR A 187 19.91 42.58 -10.65
CA TYR A 187 18.53 42.48 -10.16
C TYR A 187 17.92 43.84 -9.84
N VAL A 188 18.64 44.66 -9.05
CA VAL A 188 18.21 46.01 -8.66
C VAL A 188 17.96 46.91 -9.90
N ARG A 189 18.87 46.86 -10.88
CA ARG A 189 18.70 47.59 -12.15
C ARG A 189 17.44 47.18 -12.92
N ARG A 190 17.16 45.83 -12.95
CA ARG A 190 15.93 45.28 -13.58
C ARG A 190 14.67 45.75 -12.88
N CYS A 191 14.73 45.91 -11.54
CA CYS A 191 13.61 46.47 -10.77
C CYS A 191 13.40 48.01 -11.02
N GLY A 192 14.22 48.64 -11.84
CA GLY A 192 14.14 50.06 -12.08
C GLY A 192 14.63 50.94 -10.92
N MET A 193 15.48 50.37 -10.06
CA MET A 193 16.04 51.04 -8.88
C MET A 193 17.54 51.31 -9.04
N GLU A 194 18.00 52.35 -8.40
CA GLU A 194 19.42 52.64 -8.20
C GLU A 194 19.72 52.70 -6.71
N LEU A 195 20.75 52.01 -6.30
CA LEU A 195 21.23 52.02 -4.92
C LEU A 195 22.47 52.88 -4.81
N THR A 196 22.58 53.69 -3.77
CA THR A 196 23.81 54.34 -3.36
C THR A 196 24.82 53.28 -2.91
N GLU A 197 26.11 53.64 -2.99
CA GLU A 197 27.20 52.72 -2.55
C GLU A 197 26.98 52.19 -1.10
N PRO A 198 26.66 53.07 -0.13
CA PRO A 198 26.41 52.59 1.24
C PRO A 198 25.18 51.65 1.33
N GLN A 199 24.13 51.93 0.55
CA GLN A 199 22.96 51.06 0.52
C GLN A 199 23.30 49.70 -0.04
N ARG A 200 24.12 49.61 -1.09
CA ARG A 200 24.55 48.37 -1.71
C ARG A 200 25.39 47.53 -0.73
N GLU A 201 26.38 48.18 -0.10
CA GLU A 201 27.22 47.52 0.91
C GLU A 201 26.40 47.02 2.09
N THR A 202 25.47 47.81 2.57
CA THR A 202 24.54 47.40 3.67
C THR A 202 23.73 46.18 3.25
N LEU A 203 23.15 46.15 2.06
CA LEU A 203 22.39 45.01 1.57
C LEU A 203 23.22 43.75 1.41
N LEU A 204 24.44 43.89 0.85
CA LEU A 204 25.34 42.72 0.70
C LEU A 204 25.73 42.13 2.04
N HIS A 205 26.07 43.01 2.99
CA HIS A 205 26.52 42.56 4.31
C HIS A 205 25.38 42.04 5.18
N SER A 206 24.19 42.68 5.18
CA SER A 206 23.06 42.29 6.03
C SER A 206 22.23 41.13 5.47
N CYS A 207 22.21 40.98 4.14
CA CYS A 207 21.37 39.92 3.51
C CYS A 207 22.20 38.73 3.01
N GLU A 208 23.53 38.81 2.95
CA GLU A 208 24.43 37.72 2.49
C GLU A 208 23.99 37.02 1.18
N GLY A 209 23.35 37.78 0.28
CA GLY A 209 22.77 37.24 -0.95
C GLY A 209 21.42 36.53 -0.80
N TRP A 210 20.80 36.60 0.37
CA TRP A 210 19.52 36.02 0.63
C TRP A 210 18.39 36.77 -0.09
N PHE A 211 17.83 36.14 -1.12
CA PHE A 211 16.91 36.80 -2.06
C PHE A 211 15.71 37.47 -1.36
N SER A 212 15.05 36.78 -0.44
CA SER A 212 13.87 37.33 0.25
C SER A 212 14.23 38.54 1.13
N ALA A 213 15.38 38.51 1.80
CA ALA A 213 15.84 39.65 2.59
C ALA A 213 16.16 40.87 1.69
N ILE A 214 16.80 40.63 0.55
CA ILE A 214 17.08 41.67 -0.47
C ILE A 214 15.75 42.24 -0.97
N TYR A 215 14.80 41.39 -1.37
CA TYR A 215 13.48 41.81 -1.85
C TYR A 215 12.75 42.68 -0.85
N LEU A 216 12.67 42.28 0.42
CA LEU A 216 12.00 43.03 1.50
C LEU A 216 12.65 44.37 1.76
N ASN A 217 13.98 44.45 1.72
CA ASN A 217 14.71 45.70 1.84
C ASN A 217 14.44 46.65 0.67
N LEU A 218 14.44 46.15 -0.56
CA LEU A 218 14.13 46.95 -1.75
C LEU A 218 12.68 47.43 -1.71
N HIS A 219 11.75 46.60 -1.22
CA HIS A 219 10.36 47.02 -1.05
C HIS A 219 10.22 48.15 -0.01
N ALA A 220 10.87 48.00 1.15
CA ALA A 220 10.88 49.06 2.16
C ALA A 220 11.53 50.35 1.66
N LEU A 221 12.62 50.26 0.89
CA LEU A 221 13.27 51.40 0.28
C LEU A 221 12.38 52.09 -0.73
N ALA A 222 11.63 51.32 -1.55
CA ALA A 222 10.67 51.88 -2.52
C ALA A 222 9.48 52.55 -1.88
N GLU A 223 8.94 52.01 -0.79
CA GLU A 223 7.74 52.50 -0.09
C GLU A 223 8.04 53.61 0.94
N ARG A 224 9.15 53.47 1.69
CA ARG A 224 9.49 54.28 2.87
C ARG A 224 10.76 55.13 2.68
N GLY A 225 11.51 54.90 1.61
CA GLY A 225 12.80 55.60 1.35
C GLY A 225 13.96 55.17 2.24
N THR A 226 13.79 54.11 3.08
CA THR A 226 14.83 53.63 3.98
C THR A 226 14.89 52.10 3.94
N LEU A 227 16.09 51.52 4.16
CA LEU A 227 16.30 50.10 4.34
C LEU A 227 15.73 49.67 5.70
N LEU A 228 15.34 48.38 5.80
CA LEU A 228 14.88 47.81 7.05
C LEU A 228 16.05 47.73 8.08
N PRO A 229 15.78 47.80 9.37
CA PRO A 229 16.79 47.54 10.40
C PRO A 229 17.39 46.13 10.22
N THR A 230 18.65 45.97 10.50
CA THR A 230 19.33 44.66 10.45
C THR A 230 18.66 43.74 11.48
N SER A 231 18.00 42.70 11.02
CA SER A 231 17.33 41.71 11.86
C SER A 231 17.69 40.33 11.36
N SER A 232 17.97 39.41 12.27
CA SER A 232 18.12 38.00 11.99
C SER A 232 16.78 37.28 11.81
N ASP A 233 15.66 37.91 12.17
CA ASP A 233 14.30 37.38 12.01
C ASP A 233 13.64 37.89 10.72
N ILE A 234 13.67 37.07 9.69
CA ILE A 234 13.03 37.34 8.38
C ILE A 234 11.52 37.60 8.52
N TYR A 235 10.87 36.98 9.49
CA TYR A 235 9.44 37.16 9.70
C TYR A 235 9.13 38.55 10.25
N ALA A 236 9.98 39.05 11.17
CA ALA A 236 9.87 40.42 11.66
C ALA A 236 10.08 41.40 10.50
N MET A 237 11.07 41.19 9.66
CA MET A 237 11.30 42.00 8.46
C MET A 237 10.12 41.94 7.49
N PHE A 238 9.58 40.75 7.26
CA PHE A 238 8.43 40.56 6.37
C PHE A 238 7.19 41.28 6.91
N THR A 239 6.90 41.09 8.21
CA THR A 239 5.75 41.75 8.86
C THR A 239 5.86 43.25 8.76
N ALA A 240 7.00 43.79 9.07
CA ALA A 240 7.24 45.26 8.98
C ALA A 240 7.09 45.78 7.54
N ALA A 241 7.63 45.05 6.54
CA ALA A 241 7.60 45.50 5.15
C ALA A 241 6.23 45.34 4.49
N MET A 242 5.55 44.21 4.74
CA MET A 242 4.43 43.76 3.91
C MET A 242 3.08 43.77 4.60
N ILE A 243 3.02 43.73 5.94
CA ILE A 243 1.77 43.54 6.69
C ILE A 243 1.39 44.80 7.47
N GLU A 244 2.34 45.42 8.17
CA GLU A 244 2.04 46.59 9.01
C GLU A 244 1.47 47.81 8.23
N SER A 245 1.77 47.90 6.94
CA SER A 245 1.24 48.94 6.04
C SER A 245 -0.21 48.70 5.58
N LEU A 246 -0.74 47.48 5.82
CA LEU A 246 -2.11 47.14 5.42
C LEU A 246 -3.13 47.64 6.42
N SER A 247 -4.36 47.86 5.95
CA SER A 247 -5.49 48.22 6.85
C SER A 247 -5.76 47.08 7.84
N PRO A 248 -6.28 47.40 9.05
CA PRO A 248 -6.62 46.37 10.05
C PRO A 248 -7.53 45.29 9.51
N GLN A 249 -8.47 45.60 8.64
CA GLN A 249 -9.33 44.64 7.96
C GLN A 249 -8.55 43.64 7.09
N ARG A 250 -7.55 44.12 6.33
CA ARG A 250 -6.70 43.26 5.50
C ARG A 250 -5.75 42.42 6.34
N GLN A 251 -5.23 42.97 7.45
CA GLN A 251 -4.42 42.20 8.40
C GLN A 251 -5.23 41.08 9.03
N GLU A 252 -6.50 41.35 9.41
CA GLU A 252 -7.40 40.33 9.90
C GLU A 252 -7.71 39.25 8.84
N PHE A 253 -7.97 39.66 7.60
CA PHE A 253 -8.16 38.72 6.49
C PHE A 253 -6.97 37.80 6.32
N LEU A 254 -5.75 38.34 6.35
CA LEU A 254 -4.51 37.54 6.27
C LEU A 254 -4.38 36.59 7.46
N ALA A 255 -4.61 37.09 8.69
CA ALA A 255 -4.52 36.26 9.89
C ALA A 255 -5.48 35.07 9.83
N VAL A 256 -6.72 35.29 9.41
CA VAL A 256 -7.73 34.25 9.31
C VAL A 256 -7.42 33.30 8.15
N MET A 257 -7.15 33.79 6.93
CA MET A 257 -6.94 32.93 5.76
C MET A 257 -5.58 32.26 5.71
N GLY A 258 -4.61 32.72 6.50
CA GLY A 258 -3.32 32.07 6.67
C GLY A 258 -3.39 30.66 7.27
N LEU A 259 -4.48 30.33 7.92
CA LEU A 259 -4.71 28.99 8.49
C LEU A 259 -5.04 27.94 7.43
N ALA A 260 -5.56 28.38 6.28
CA ALA A 260 -5.84 27.49 5.15
C ALA A 260 -4.58 27.25 4.30
N ASP A 261 -4.45 26.05 3.78
CA ASP A 261 -3.37 25.71 2.85
C ASP A 261 -3.69 26.23 1.44
N GLU A 262 -4.93 25.99 1.01
CA GLU A 262 -5.53 26.52 -0.22
C GLU A 262 -6.95 26.95 0.09
N PHE A 263 -7.44 27.96 -0.59
CA PHE A 263 -8.78 28.46 -0.36
C PHE A 263 -9.38 29.13 -1.61
N THR A 264 -10.68 29.08 -1.72
CA THR A 264 -11.45 29.77 -2.75
C THR A 264 -12.00 31.09 -2.19
N VAL A 265 -12.51 31.96 -3.07
CA VAL A 265 -13.23 33.16 -2.65
C VAL A 265 -14.42 32.80 -1.76
N GLU A 266 -15.14 31.73 -2.11
CA GLU A 266 -16.29 31.25 -1.33
C GLU A 266 -15.88 30.88 0.11
N MET A 267 -14.76 30.13 0.25
CA MET A 267 -14.21 29.79 1.56
C MET A 267 -13.79 31.05 2.33
N ALA A 268 -13.11 31.97 1.69
CA ALA A 268 -12.68 33.21 2.30
C ALA A 268 -13.88 34.02 2.84
N SER A 269 -14.93 34.15 2.05
CA SER A 269 -16.15 34.84 2.47
C SER A 269 -16.84 34.15 3.66
N ALA A 270 -16.95 32.83 3.61
CA ALA A 270 -17.59 32.03 4.67
C ALA A 270 -16.81 32.08 5.99
N VAL A 271 -15.47 31.91 5.94
CA VAL A 271 -14.64 31.81 7.14
C VAL A 271 -14.34 33.20 7.75
N THR A 272 -14.05 34.21 6.93
CA THR A 272 -13.80 35.57 7.42
C THR A 272 -15.08 36.34 7.78
N ARG A 273 -16.22 35.94 7.17
CA ARG A 273 -17.51 36.72 7.20
C ARG A 273 -17.40 38.13 6.60
N MET A 274 -16.45 38.31 5.68
CA MET A 274 -16.27 39.58 4.97
C MET A 274 -17.01 39.54 3.64
N PRO A 275 -17.95 40.42 3.37
CA PRO A 275 -18.70 40.45 2.11
C PRO A 275 -17.83 40.88 0.93
N ASP A 276 -16.75 41.60 1.18
CA ASP A 276 -15.77 42.11 0.24
C ASP A 276 -14.50 41.23 0.14
N ALA A 277 -14.54 39.99 0.62
CA ALA A 277 -13.41 39.07 0.65
C ALA A 277 -12.74 38.89 -0.73
N GLU A 278 -13.53 38.83 -1.81
CA GLU A 278 -13.01 38.75 -3.17
C GLU A 278 -12.19 40.00 -3.55
N GLN A 279 -12.69 41.18 -3.21
CA GLN A 279 -12.00 42.45 -3.52
C GLN A 279 -10.68 42.55 -2.74
N VAL A 280 -10.70 42.15 -1.47
CA VAL A 280 -9.50 42.09 -0.62
C VAL A 280 -8.47 41.13 -1.22
N LEU A 281 -8.90 39.96 -1.62
CA LEU A 281 -8.03 38.93 -2.20
C LEU A 281 -7.42 39.37 -3.54
N LEU A 282 -8.23 39.93 -4.43
CA LEU A 282 -7.75 40.45 -5.71
C LEU A 282 -6.76 41.60 -5.52
N ALA A 283 -7.01 42.48 -4.55
CA ALA A 283 -6.08 43.57 -4.22
C ALA A 283 -4.75 43.03 -3.70
N LEU A 284 -4.78 42.04 -2.81
CA LEU A 284 -3.57 41.36 -2.30
C LEU A 284 -2.80 40.66 -3.42
N THR A 285 -3.48 39.97 -4.32
CA THR A 285 -2.86 39.31 -5.46
C THR A 285 -2.17 40.27 -6.41
N ARG A 286 -2.76 41.44 -6.65
CA ARG A 286 -2.17 42.46 -7.52
C ARG A 286 -1.00 43.22 -6.89
N GLN A 287 -1.02 43.40 -5.58
CA GLN A 287 0.00 44.16 -4.85
C GLN A 287 1.15 43.31 -4.34
N ASN A 288 1.01 41.97 -4.33
CA ASN A 288 1.88 41.13 -3.52
C ASN A 288 2.18 39.80 -4.20
N ALA A 289 3.47 39.58 -4.48
CA ALA A 289 3.97 38.30 -5.03
C ALA A 289 3.81 37.09 -4.08
N PHE A 290 3.33 37.29 -2.85
CA PHE A 290 3.16 36.25 -1.84
C PHE A 290 1.75 35.65 -1.77
N VAL A 291 0.83 36.09 -2.63
CA VAL A 291 -0.50 35.51 -2.84
C VAL A 291 -0.59 35.04 -4.29
N THR A 292 -0.76 33.76 -4.48
CA THR A 292 -0.77 33.15 -5.81
C THR A 292 -2.14 32.56 -6.12
N ARG A 293 -2.68 32.87 -7.30
CA ARG A 293 -3.83 32.19 -7.86
C ARG A 293 -3.37 30.89 -8.50
N LEU A 294 -4.02 29.76 -8.20
CA LEU A 294 -3.63 28.47 -8.71
C LEU A 294 -4.09 28.25 -10.17
N PRO A 295 -3.54 27.25 -10.87
CA PRO A 295 -3.87 26.98 -12.29
C PRO A 295 -5.34 26.64 -12.55
N ASP A 296 -6.10 26.20 -11.53
CA ASP A 296 -7.55 25.95 -11.63
C ASP A 296 -8.34 27.24 -11.83
N GLY A 297 -7.71 28.39 -11.63
CA GLY A 297 -8.32 29.69 -11.78
C GLY A 297 -9.30 30.12 -10.67
N GLU A 298 -9.55 29.28 -9.69
CA GLU A 298 -10.52 29.49 -8.60
C GLU A 298 -9.88 29.51 -7.22
N SER A 299 -8.80 28.76 -7.03
CA SER A 299 -8.11 28.61 -5.75
C SER A 299 -6.94 29.58 -5.60
N PHE A 300 -6.70 29.98 -4.38
CA PHE A 300 -5.60 30.84 -3.97
C PHE A 300 -4.77 30.18 -2.88
N ARG A 301 -3.50 30.53 -2.84
CA ARG A 301 -2.56 30.08 -1.82
C ARG A 301 -1.63 31.20 -1.40
N PHE A 302 -1.35 31.25 -0.11
CA PHE A 302 -0.30 32.12 0.41
C PHE A 302 1.06 31.47 0.25
N HIS A 303 2.05 32.25 -0.14
CA HIS A 303 3.43 31.83 -0.01
C HIS A 303 3.72 31.53 1.47
N HIS A 304 4.56 30.51 1.74
CA HIS A 304 4.76 30.07 3.12
C HIS A 304 5.22 31.17 4.10
N MET A 305 6.02 32.16 3.65
CA MET A 305 6.38 33.32 4.48
C MET A 305 5.15 34.12 4.92
N MET A 306 4.24 34.41 3.99
CA MET A 306 2.99 35.12 4.29
C MET A 306 2.14 34.28 5.23
N LYS A 307 2.05 32.98 4.99
CA LYS A 307 1.30 32.04 5.84
C LYS A 307 1.82 32.02 7.27
N GLU A 308 3.14 31.87 7.47
CA GLU A 308 3.73 31.86 8.81
C GLU A 308 3.58 33.20 9.54
N CYS A 309 3.67 34.33 8.83
CA CYS A 309 3.39 35.63 9.42
C CYS A 309 1.91 35.79 9.78
N ALA A 310 1.00 35.31 8.92
CA ALA A 310 -0.43 35.30 9.15
C ALA A 310 -0.81 34.42 10.35
N GLU A 311 -0.19 33.26 10.51
CA GLU A 311 -0.37 32.38 11.67
C GLU A 311 0.11 33.06 12.98
N ARG A 312 1.21 33.80 12.95
CA ARG A 312 1.68 34.62 14.10
C ARG A 312 0.69 35.74 14.44
N LEU A 313 0.13 36.39 13.44
CA LEU A 313 -0.92 37.42 13.66
C LEU A 313 -2.18 36.78 14.26
N PHE A 314 -2.58 35.62 13.74
CA PHE A 314 -3.73 34.90 14.28
C PHE A 314 -3.51 34.50 15.75
N ALA A 315 -2.32 34.06 16.12
CA ALA A 315 -1.97 33.69 17.49
C ALA A 315 -2.07 34.89 18.47
N GLN A 316 -2.01 36.13 17.96
CA GLN A 316 -2.19 37.35 18.78
C GLN A 316 -3.66 37.72 19.00
N LEU A 317 -4.60 37.10 18.27
CA LEU A 317 -6.02 37.34 18.48
C LEU A 317 -6.49 36.79 19.84
N PRO A 318 -7.52 37.40 20.45
CA PRO A 318 -8.09 36.83 21.68
C PRO A 318 -8.59 35.42 21.50
N ALA A 319 -8.38 34.54 22.49
CA ALA A 319 -8.73 33.13 22.42
C ALA A 319 -10.19 32.86 21.99
N PRO A 320 -11.23 33.60 22.44
CA PRO A 320 -12.59 33.41 21.96
C PRO A 320 -12.75 33.69 20.45
N ARG A 321 -11.94 34.60 19.92
CA ARG A 321 -11.97 34.95 18.48
C ARG A 321 -11.26 33.87 17.66
N GLN A 322 -10.15 33.32 18.14
CA GLN A 322 -9.48 32.20 17.55
C GLN A 322 -10.43 30.98 17.48
N ALA A 323 -11.10 30.65 18.58
CA ALA A 323 -12.05 29.55 18.65
C ALA A 323 -13.20 29.74 17.62
N ALA A 324 -13.78 30.91 17.54
CA ALA A 324 -14.85 31.21 16.56
C ALA A 324 -14.39 31.09 15.09
N VAL A 325 -13.10 31.36 14.81
CA VAL A 325 -12.53 31.16 13.47
C VAL A 325 -12.38 29.66 13.18
N TRP A 326 -11.80 28.89 14.10
CA TRP A 326 -11.65 27.44 13.95
C TRP A 326 -12.98 26.71 13.80
N GLU A 327 -14.01 27.12 14.54
CA GLU A 327 -15.36 26.60 14.39
C GLU A 327 -15.90 26.82 12.95
N ARG A 328 -15.70 28.03 12.36
CA ARG A 328 -16.09 28.28 10.97
C ARG A 328 -15.33 27.42 9.97
N TYR A 329 -14.05 27.19 10.20
CA TYR A 329 -13.24 26.24 9.42
C TYR A 329 -13.78 24.82 9.53
N GLY A 330 -14.10 24.37 10.73
CA GLY A 330 -14.69 23.05 10.98
C GLY A 330 -15.97 22.85 10.17
N ARG A 331 -16.92 23.78 10.29
CA ARG A 331 -18.18 23.73 9.54
C ARG A 331 -17.98 23.79 8.03
N TRP A 332 -17.03 24.58 7.56
CA TRP A 332 -16.71 24.66 6.13
C TRP A 332 -16.22 23.32 5.58
N TYR A 333 -15.28 22.69 6.27
CA TYR A 333 -14.72 21.41 5.85
C TYR A 333 -15.74 20.26 5.98
N GLU A 334 -16.50 20.23 7.05
CA GLU A 334 -17.53 19.23 7.29
C GLU A 334 -18.60 19.24 6.20
N ALA A 335 -19.14 20.42 5.86
CA ALA A 335 -20.13 20.58 4.79
C ALA A 335 -19.65 20.07 3.43
N ARG A 336 -18.33 19.95 3.23
CA ARG A 336 -17.68 19.43 2.03
C ARG A 336 -17.15 18.02 2.20
N ARG A 337 -17.48 17.35 3.29
CA ARG A 337 -17.03 16.00 3.63
C ARG A 337 -15.50 15.86 3.69
N GLN A 338 -14.82 16.95 4.03
CA GLN A 338 -13.39 16.95 4.30
C GLN A 338 -13.17 16.71 5.79
N TYR A 339 -13.43 15.50 6.22
CA TYR A 339 -13.58 15.15 7.63
C TYR A 339 -12.29 15.29 8.46
N LEU A 340 -11.11 14.99 7.91
CA LEU A 340 -9.86 15.14 8.66
C LEU A 340 -9.50 16.61 8.95
N PRO A 341 -9.57 17.54 7.99
CA PRO A 341 -9.45 18.98 8.29
C PRO A 341 -10.53 19.50 9.24
N ALA A 342 -11.78 19.02 9.12
CA ALA A 342 -12.87 19.39 10.02
C ALA A 342 -12.57 18.97 11.46
N LEU A 343 -12.18 17.71 11.68
CA LEU A 343 -11.77 17.17 12.98
C LEU A 343 -10.69 18.04 13.62
N ARG A 344 -9.61 18.36 12.87
CA ARG A 344 -8.52 19.19 13.36
C ARG A 344 -8.96 20.61 13.75
N ALA A 345 -9.88 21.19 12.98
CA ALA A 345 -10.39 22.52 13.25
C ALA A 345 -11.24 22.55 14.54
N TYR A 346 -12.14 21.58 14.72
CA TYR A 346 -12.97 21.45 15.91
C TYR A 346 -12.15 21.17 17.17
N GLU A 347 -11.12 20.32 17.11
CA GLU A 347 -10.20 20.12 18.21
C GLU A 347 -9.47 21.41 18.62
N LYS A 348 -9.08 22.26 17.66
CA LYS A 348 -8.41 23.53 17.94
C LYS A 348 -9.33 24.57 18.59
N CYS A 349 -10.62 24.53 18.33
CA CYS A 349 -11.56 25.40 19.05
C CYS A 349 -12.08 24.77 20.35
N GLY A 350 -11.74 23.49 20.62
CA GLY A 350 -12.22 22.77 21.81
C GLY A 350 -13.65 22.26 21.68
N ASP A 351 -14.22 22.26 20.48
CA ASP A 351 -15.56 21.70 20.20
C ASP A 351 -15.43 20.18 19.96
N TYR A 352 -15.30 19.45 21.04
CA TYR A 352 -15.16 18.01 20.98
C TYR A 352 -16.44 17.28 20.55
N ASP A 353 -17.61 17.88 20.75
CA ASP A 353 -18.87 17.30 20.28
C ASP A 353 -18.92 17.29 18.75
N ALA A 354 -18.61 18.41 18.11
CA ALA A 354 -18.52 18.49 16.67
C ALA A 354 -17.37 17.60 16.12
N ALA A 355 -16.24 17.54 16.82
CA ALA A 355 -15.12 16.65 16.46
C ALA A 355 -15.50 15.16 16.46
N LEU A 356 -16.24 14.71 17.48
CA LEU A 356 -16.73 13.34 17.59
C LEU A 356 -17.84 13.06 16.56
N HIS A 357 -18.73 14.03 16.31
CA HIS A 357 -19.74 13.92 15.26
C HIS A 357 -19.12 13.67 13.88
N VAL A 358 -18.02 14.35 13.55
CA VAL A 358 -17.25 14.09 12.30
C VAL A 358 -16.73 12.65 12.23
N ILE A 359 -16.28 12.08 13.35
CA ILE A 359 -15.86 10.67 13.41
C ILE A 359 -17.03 9.72 13.15
N GLU A 360 -18.22 10.02 13.67
CA GLU A 360 -19.44 9.25 13.45
C GLU A 360 -19.88 9.28 11.99
N GLU A 361 -19.95 10.47 11.38
CA GLU A 361 -20.33 10.67 9.99
C GLU A 361 -19.40 9.96 9.00
N ASP A 362 -18.11 9.96 9.27
CA ASP A 362 -17.09 9.31 8.45
C ASP A 362 -16.97 7.81 8.72
N ALA A 363 -17.67 7.28 9.73
CA ALA A 363 -17.56 5.89 10.19
C ALA A 363 -16.11 5.44 10.45
N GLY A 364 -15.23 6.38 10.77
CA GLY A 364 -13.83 6.13 11.15
C GLY A 364 -12.85 5.96 9.99
N ILE A 365 -13.23 6.23 8.75
CA ILE A 365 -12.34 6.14 7.59
C ILE A 365 -11.15 7.08 7.79
N LEU A 366 -11.39 8.32 8.22
CA LEU A 366 -10.35 9.31 8.50
C LEU A 366 -9.31 8.83 9.51
N LEU A 367 -9.72 7.96 10.46
CA LEU A 367 -8.83 7.44 11.50
C LEU A 367 -7.77 6.48 10.93
N ALA A 368 -7.98 5.92 9.74
CA ALA A 368 -7.00 5.06 9.08
C ALA A 368 -5.72 5.84 8.71
N SER A 369 -5.85 7.14 8.46
CA SER A 369 -4.73 8.02 8.14
C SER A 369 -3.94 8.51 9.37
N LEU A 370 -4.44 8.23 10.59
CA LEU A 370 -3.81 8.63 11.85
C LEU A 370 -2.99 7.46 12.41
N GLY A 371 -1.75 7.76 12.81
CA GLY A 371 -0.92 6.78 13.51
C GLY A 371 -1.44 6.44 14.92
N PRO A 372 -1.09 5.26 15.47
CA PRO A 372 -1.56 4.85 16.80
C PRO A 372 -1.22 5.85 17.91
N ALA A 373 -0.01 6.42 17.90
CA ALA A 373 0.43 7.40 18.90
C ALA A 373 -0.36 8.70 18.82
N GLU A 374 -0.57 9.23 17.60
CA GLU A 374 -1.37 10.44 17.37
C GLU A 374 -2.82 10.23 17.85
N LEU A 375 -3.39 9.07 17.56
CA LEU A 375 -4.75 8.75 17.97
C LEU A 375 -4.91 8.65 19.49
N LEU A 376 -3.95 8.02 20.19
CA LEU A 376 -3.93 7.96 21.64
C LEU A 376 -3.78 9.34 22.28
N GLU A 377 -2.94 10.20 21.72
CA GLU A 377 -2.78 11.59 22.19
C GLU A 377 -4.09 12.38 22.04
N ARG A 378 -4.79 12.27 20.90
CA ARG A 378 -6.09 12.92 20.68
C ARG A 378 -7.16 12.43 21.64
N LEU A 379 -7.24 11.11 21.85
CA LEU A 379 -8.13 10.53 22.85
C LEU A 379 -7.83 11.02 24.27
N GLY A 380 -6.56 11.20 24.64
CA GLY A 380 -6.15 11.75 25.93
C GLY A 380 -6.57 13.20 26.16
N ARG A 381 -6.76 13.98 25.09
CA ARG A 381 -7.23 15.37 25.16
C ARG A 381 -8.75 15.48 25.15
N CYS A 382 -9.46 14.47 24.65
CA CYS A 382 -10.91 14.49 24.54
C CYS A 382 -11.56 14.32 25.91
N PRO A 383 -12.47 15.22 26.33
CA PRO A 383 -13.19 15.07 27.60
C PRO A 383 -14.06 13.83 27.62
N VAL A 384 -14.04 13.09 28.73
CA VAL A 384 -14.81 11.86 28.91
C VAL A 384 -16.31 12.10 28.73
N ASP A 385 -16.82 13.24 29.21
CA ASP A 385 -18.24 13.59 29.09
C ASP A 385 -18.65 13.86 27.63
N ALA A 386 -17.75 14.39 26.79
CA ALA A 386 -17.99 14.50 25.35
C ALA A 386 -18.06 13.13 24.71
N LEU A 387 -17.13 12.23 25.01
CA LEU A 387 -17.17 10.85 24.51
C LEU A 387 -18.49 10.14 24.87
N LYS A 388 -18.98 10.29 26.09
CA LYS A 388 -20.23 9.67 26.53
C LYS A 388 -21.45 10.15 25.76
N ARG A 389 -21.45 11.42 25.29
CA ARG A 389 -22.53 11.94 24.43
C ARG A 389 -22.49 11.38 23.00
N HIS A 390 -21.36 10.77 22.59
CA HIS A 390 -21.12 10.23 21.25
C HIS A 390 -20.81 8.72 21.27
N PRO A 391 -21.76 7.86 21.65
CA PRO A 391 -21.51 6.44 21.80
C PRO A 391 -21.13 5.73 20.48
N LEU A 392 -21.58 6.23 19.33
CA LEU A 392 -21.17 5.69 18.03
C LEU A 392 -19.69 6.00 17.74
N ALA A 393 -19.22 7.20 18.09
CA ALA A 393 -17.80 7.53 17.99
C ALA A 393 -16.94 6.62 18.87
N ILE A 394 -17.43 6.25 20.08
CA ILE A 394 -16.73 5.28 20.94
C ILE A 394 -16.58 3.93 20.22
N LEU A 395 -17.62 3.41 19.55
CA LEU A 395 -17.55 2.14 18.80
C LEU A 395 -16.52 2.23 17.66
N VAL A 396 -16.54 3.31 16.90
CA VAL A 396 -15.57 3.58 15.84
C VAL A 396 -14.14 3.56 16.39
N LEU A 397 -13.92 4.25 17.50
CA LEU A 397 -12.62 4.29 18.19
C LEU A 397 -12.22 2.92 18.74
N MET A 398 -13.15 2.15 19.33
CA MET A 398 -12.91 0.76 19.77
C MET A 398 -12.41 -0.10 18.61
N ARG A 399 -13.09 -0.04 17.47
CA ARG A 399 -12.70 -0.80 16.27
C ARG A 399 -11.31 -0.41 15.79
N ARG A 400 -10.98 0.89 15.82
CA ARG A 400 -9.64 1.38 15.47
C ARG A 400 -8.58 0.94 16.48
N MET A 401 -8.87 0.96 17.77
CA MET A 401 -7.96 0.46 18.82
C MET A 401 -7.65 -1.03 18.63
N PHE A 402 -8.65 -1.85 18.28
CA PHE A 402 -8.43 -3.25 17.90
C PHE A 402 -7.43 -3.36 16.73
N THR A 403 -7.66 -2.61 15.64
CA THR A 403 -6.77 -2.63 14.45
C THR A 403 -5.33 -2.21 14.79
N CYS A 404 -5.18 -1.25 15.72
CA CYS A 404 -3.90 -0.76 16.21
C CYS A 404 -3.29 -1.64 17.33
N GLN A 405 -3.90 -2.78 17.66
CA GLN A 405 -3.47 -3.70 18.73
C GLN A 405 -3.43 -3.04 20.13
N GLN A 406 -4.19 -1.95 20.33
CA GLN A 406 -4.32 -1.23 21.61
C GLN A 406 -5.47 -1.78 22.43
N ILE A 407 -5.40 -3.09 22.78
CA ILE A 407 -6.49 -3.81 23.46
C ILE A 407 -6.85 -3.22 24.83
N PRO A 408 -5.90 -2.81 25.70
CA PRO A 408 -6.26 -2.17 26.95
C PRO A 408 -7.12 -0.92 26.75
N LYS A 409 -6.76 -0.06 25.79
CA LYS A 409 -7.52 1.17 25.49
C LYS A 409 -8.89 0.86 24.88
N MET A 410 -8.98 -0.16 24.05
CA MET A 410 -10.26 -0.66 23.55
C MET A 410 -11.21 -1.09 24.69
N MET A 411 -10.68 -1.76 25.73
CA MET A 411 -11.49 -2.19 26.88
C MET A 411 -11.91 -1.02 27.79
N GLU A 412 -11.08 0.01 27.92
CA GLU A 412 -11.49 1.27 28.56
C GLU A 412 -12.65 1.93 27.83
N LEU A 413 -12.56 2.03 26.50
CA LEU A 413 -13.63 2.58 25.65
C LEU A 413 -14.92 1.75 25.74
N LYS A 414 -14.82 0.41 25.82
CA LYS A 414 -15.99 -0.46 26.06
C LYS A 414 -16.70 -0.10 27.37
N ALA A 415 -15.93 0.02 28.47
CA ALA A 415 -16.51 0.38 29.77
C ALA A 415 -17.19 1.76 29.73
N LEU A 416 -16.58 2.70 28.95
CA LEU A 416 -17.13 4.03 28.75
C LEU A 416 -18.45 3.96 27.92
N LEU A 417 -18.51 3.14 26.88
CA LEU A 417 -19.73 2.93 26.10
C LEU A 417 -20.87 2.37 26.96
N GLU A 418 -20.58 1.37 27.78
CA GLU A 418 -21.58 0.80 28.70
C GLU A 418 -22.07 1.82 29.73
N ALA A 419 -21.20 2.70 30.22
CA ALA A 419 -21.57 3.81 31.09
C ALA A 419 -22.43 4.83 30.34
N ALA A 420 -22.04 5.24 29.14
CA ALA A 420 -22.77 6.17 28.31
C ALA A 420 -24.21 5.68 28.04
N VAL A 421 -24.37 4.41 27.66
CA VAL A 421 -25.70 3.81 27.39
C VAL A 421 -26.57 3.75 28.65
N ARG A 422 -25.96 3.58 29.84
CA ARG A 422 -26.71 3.57 31.13
C ARG A 422 -27.12 4.97 31.57
N GLU A 423 -26.27 5.95 31.35
CA GLU A 423 -26.47 7.34 31.75
C GLU A 423 -27.45 8.08 30.83
N HIS A 424 -27.70 7.56 29.61
CA HIS A 424 -28.64 8.08 28.62
C HIS A 424 -29.89 7.20 28.45
N PRO A 425 -30.79 7.12 29.45
CA PRO A 425 -32.01 6.31 29.37
C PRO A 425 -32.98 6.81 28.28
N GLU A 426 -32.86 8.02 27.83
CA GLU A 426 -33.64 8.63 26.74
C GLU A 426 -33.31 8.07 25.35
N LEU A 427 -32.16 7.38 25.19
CA LEU A 427 -31.83 6.68 23.94
C LEU A 427 -32.93 5.68 23.59
N PRO A 428 -33.44 5.69 22.34
CA PRO A 428 -34.41 4.69 21.90
C PRO A 428 -33.91 3.27 22.15
N ALA A 429 -34.78 2.38 22.63
CA ALA A 429 -34.43 0.98 22.94
C ALA A 429 -33.75 0.29 21.73
N GLN A 430 -34.16 0.64 20.50
CA GLN A 430 -33.61 0.14 19.26
C GLN A 430 -32.15 0.60 19.06
N GLU A 431 -31.83 1.90 19.27
CA GLU A 431 -30.49 2.42 19.10
C GLU A 431 -29.56 1.91 20.21
N ARG A 432 -30.06 1.80 21.43
CA ARG A 432 -29.32 1.14 22.52
C ARG A 432 -28.96 -0.30 22.17
N GLY A 433 -29.87 -1.05 21.56
CA GLY A 433 -29.63 -2.40 21.07
C GLY A 433 -28.59 -2.43 19.94
N ASN A 434 -28.64 -1.47 19.02
CA ASN A 434 -27.65 -1.33 17.95
C ASN A 434 -26.25 -1.09 18.50
N LEU A 435 -26.09 -0.15 19.44
CA LEU A 435 -24.80 0.18 20.04
C LEU A 435 -24.19 -1.00 20.83
N LEU A 436 -24.97 -1.64 21.68
CA LEU A 436 -24.50 -2.79 22.47
C LEU A 436 -24.24 -4.02 21.60
N GLY A 437 -25.09 -4.27 20.59
CA GLY A 437 -24.87 -5.35 19.64
C GLY A 437 -23.63 -5.14 18.78
N GLU A 438 -23.38 -3.92 18.32
CA GLU A 438 -22.17 -3.61 17.57
C GLU A 438 -20.90 -3.68 18.45
N CYS A 439 -21.02 -3.35 19.76
CA CYS A 439 -19.97 -3.62 20.73
C CYS A 439 -19.67 -5.12 20.84
N ASP A 440 -20.68 -5.97 20.95
CA ASP A 440 -20.52 -7.44 20.96
C ASP A 440 -19.82 -7.93 19.68
N LEU A 441 -20.18 -7.38 18.53
CA LEU A 441 -19.52 -7.70 17.26
C LEU A 441 -18.02 -7.34 17.29
N ILE A 442 -17.64 -6.14 17.76
CA ILE A 442 -16.24 -5.73 17.87
C ILE A 442 -15.49 -6.62 18.86
N LEU A 443 -16.10 -6.97 20.00
CA LEU A 443 -15.51 -7.88 20.97
C LEU A 443 -15.30 -9.29 20.42
N SER A 444 -16.13 -9.73 19.46
CA SER A 444 -15.96 -11.05 18.84
C SER A 444 -14.62 -11.20 18.13
N PHE A 445 -14.03 -10.11 17.63
CA PHE A 445 -12.71 -10.15 17.00
C PHE A 445 -11.57 -10.51 17.95
N LEU A 446 -11.75 -10.28 19.26
CA LEU A 446 -10.77 -10.71 20.28
C LEU A 446 -10.77 -12.24 20.49
N MET A 447 -11.82 -12.91 20.05
CA MET A 447 -11.94 -14.37 20.17
C MET A 447 -11.18 -15.10 19.04
N TYR A 448 -10.68 -14.39 18.05
CA TYR A 448 -9.94 -14.87 16.86
C TYR A 448 -10.66 -16.00 16.13
N ASN A 449 -10.21 -17.22 16.38
CA ASN A 449 -10.69 -18.46 15.78
C ASN A 449 -11.55 -19.31 16.72
N ASP A 450 -11.92 -18.83 17.91
CA ASP A 450 -12.86 -19.52 18.76
C ASP A 450 -14.29 -19.28 18.29
N ILE A 451 -14.73 -20.06 17.29
CA ILE A 451 -16.04 -19.90 16.67
C ILE A 451 -17.18 -20.06 17.68
N THR A 452 -17.01 -20.85 18.74
CA THR A 452 -18.02 -21.04 19.79
C THR A 452 -18.21 -19.75 20.60
N ARG A 453 -17.12 -19.07 20.98
CA ARG A 453 -17.19 -17.79 21.67
C ARG A 453 -17.65 -16.67 20.74
N MET A 454 -17.16 -16.63 19.51
CA MET A 454 -17.63 -15.67 18.50
C MET A 454 -19.12 -15.81 18.25
N SER A 455 -19.64 -17.03 18.09
CA SER A 455 -21.03 -17.31 17.83
C SER A 455 -21.95 -16.77 18.93
N ARG A 456 -21.57 -16.90 20.21
CA ARG A 456 -22.33 -16.31 21.32
C ARG A 456 -22.49 -14.80 21.16
N LEU A 457 -21.40 -14.10 20.81
CA LEU A 457 -21.41 -12.65 20.61
C LEU A 457 -22.20 -12.27 19.35
N HIS A 458 -22.03 -13.01 18.24
CA HIS A 458 -22.77 -12.76 17.01
C HIS A 458 -24.27 -12.98 17.16
N ARG A 459 -24.67 -14.02 17.88
CA ARG A 459 -26.10 -14.28 18.24
C ARG A 459 -26.65 -13.18 19.14
N SER A 460 -25.84 -12.71 20.11
CA SER A 460 -26.21 -11.59 20.97
C SER A 460 -26.44 -10.32 20.15
N ALA A 461 -25.43 -9.97 19.32
CA ALA A 461 -25.47 -8.82 18.43
C ALA A 461 -26.68 -8.89 17.46
N SER A 462 -26.87 -10.04 16.80
CA SER A 462 -27.98 -10.25 15.83
C SER A 462 -29.39 -10.12 16.44
N ARG A 463 -29.54 -10.39 17.72
CA ARG A 463 -30.83 -10.20 18.44
C ARG A 463 -31.06 -8.75 18.80
N GLN A 464 -29.99 -8.00 19.10
CA GLN A 464 -30.08 -6.62 19.55
C GLN A 464 -30.11 -5.63 18.38
N MET A 465 -29.36 -5.92 17.30
CA MET A 465 -29.21 -4.99 16.19
C MET A 465 -30.37 -5.07 15.20
N THR A 466 -30.88 -3.91 14.83
CA THR A 466 -31.91 -3.72 13.80
C THR A 466 -31.37 -3.14 12.51
N ARG A 467 -30.14 -2.61 12.55
CA ARG A 467 -29.36 -2.16 11.39
C ARG A 467 -28.02 -2.90 11.31
N PRO A 468 -27.38 -2.93 10.13
CA PRO A 468 -26.00 -3.40 10.01
C PRO A 468 -25.02 -2.56 10.83
N ALA A 469 -23.87 -3.14 11.15
CA ALA A 469 -22.76 -2.45 11.81
C ALA A 469 -22.26 -1.29 10.95
N VAL A 470 -21.98 -0.16 11.58
CA VAL A 470 -21.39 1.02 10.94
C VAL A 470 -19.87 0.89 10.87
N THR A 471 -19.27 0.26 11.88
CA THR A 471 -17.82 0.15 12.04
C THR A 471 -17.16 -0.92 11.16
N LEU A 472 -17.95 -1.72 10.43
CA LEU A 472 -17.44 -2.82 9.60
C LEU A 472 -17.93 -2.69 8.16
N ARG A 473 -16.99 -2.64 7.22
CA ARG A 473 -17.27 -2.72 5.77
C ARG A 473 -17.35 -4.17 5.32
N ASN A 474 -18.30 -4.49 4.43
CA ASN A 474 -18.47 -5.84 3.90
C ASN A 474 -17.42 -6.26 2.86
N SER A 475 -16.56 -5.37 2.44
CA SER A 475 -15.48 -5.61 1.46
C SER A 475 -14.14 -6.00 2.07
N GLY A 476 -14.01 -6.00 3.39
CA GLY A 476 -12.76 -6.35 4.06
C GLY A 476 -12.37 -7.83 3.95
N SER A 477 -11.10 -8.15 4.23
CA SER A 477 -10.62 -9.53 4.28
C SER A 477 -11.14 -10.23 5.55
N TRP A 478 -12.09 -11.16 5.39
CA TRP A 478 -12.72 -11.89 6.48
C TRP A 478 -11.73 -12.86 7.18
N THR A 479 -10.81 -13.46 6.42
CA THR A 479 -9.80 -14.39 6.95
C THR A 479 -8.52 -13.70 7.41
N PHE A 480 -8.49 -12.38 7.48
CA PHE A 480 -7.27 -11.59 7.75
C PHE A 480 -6.09 -11.92 6.81
N GLY A 481 -6.39 -12.40 5.60
CA GLY A 481 -5.38 -12.79 4.60
C GLY A 481 -4.97 -14.27 4.64
N SER A 482 -5.61 -15.11 5.46
CA SER A 482 -5.42 -16.57 5.39
C SER A 482 -6.05 -17.12 4.09
N PRO A 483 -5.39 -18.05 3.38
CA PRO A 483 -5.93 -18.68 2.18
C PRO A 483 -6.98 -19.77 2.50
N SER A 484 -7.18 -20.11 3.77
CA SER A 484 -8.05 -21.21 4.21
C SER A 484 -8.84 -20.82 5.45
N VAL A 485 -10.14 -21.07 5.39
CA VAL A 485 -11.02 -20.91 6.54
C VAL A 485 -10.77 -21.99 7.59
N LEU A 486 -10.56 -23.23 7.14
CA LEU A 486 -10.33 -24.36 8.04
C LEU A 486 -8.98 -24.21 8.79
N MET A 487 -7.90 -23.78 8.11
CA MET A 487 -6.63 -23.50 8.78
C MET A 487 -6.77 -22.46 9.90
N MET A 488 -7.68 -21.51 9.73
CA MET A 488 -7.89 -20.47 10.71
C MET A 488 -8.76 -20.95 11.89
N TYR A 489 -9.79 -21.74 11.64
CA TYR A 489 -10.81 -22.07 12.65
C TYR A 489 -10.69 -23.46 13.27
N TYR A 490 -9.94 -24.39 12.68
CA TYR A 490 -9.69 -25.70 13.28
C TYR A 490 -8.66 -25.59 14.41
N ARG A 491 -9.08 -25.80 15.64
CA ARG A 491 -8.30 -25.51 16.85
C ARG A 491 -7.57 -26.72 17.42
N ALA A 492 -8.23 -27.88 17.45
CA ALA A 492 -7.68 -29.06 18.09
C ALA A 492 -8.21 -30.36 17.45
N PRO A 493 -7.42 -31.44 17.50
CA PRO A 493 -7.85 -32.77 17.04
C PRO A 493 -9.15 -33.22 17.73
N GLY A 494 -10.12 -33.70 16.94
CA GLY A 494 -11.41 -34.19 17.40
C GLY A 494 -12.51 -33.12 17.55
N GLU A 495 -12.19 -31.85 17.33
CA GLU A 495 -13.17 -30.73 17.46
C GLU A 495 -13.86 -30.36 16.13
N LEU A 496 -13.47 -30.94 15.00
CA LEU A 496 -13.96 -30.56 13.67
C LEU A 496 -15.48 -30.52 13.57
N GLY A 497 -16.17 -31.59 14.03
CA GLY A 497 -17.63 -31.70 13.90
C GLY A 497 -18.35 -30.61 14.68
N LYS A 498 -17.83 -30.24 15.85
CA LYS A 498 -18.37 -29.17 16.68
C LYS A 498 -18.12 -27.80 16.07
N GLU A 499 -16.89 -27.58 15.57
CA GLU A 499 -16.51 -26.29 14.95
C GLU A 499 -17.29 -26.03 13.65
N LEU A 500 -17.50 -27.05 12.81
CA LEU A 500 -18.34 -26.97 11.62
C LEU A 500 -19.81 -26.67 11.98
N ALA A 501 -20.37 -27.39 12.94
CA ALA A 501 -21.76 -27.15 13.36
C ALA A 501 -21.94 -25.72 13.88
N GLU A 502 -21.00 -25.25 14.70
CA GLU A 502 -21.04 -23.89 15.24
C GLU A 502 -20.81 -22.83 14.14
N MET A 503 -19.99 -23.11 13.13
CA MET A 503 -19.80 -22.23 11.98
C MET A 503 -21.12 -22.07 11.19
N TYR A 504 -21.80 -23.18 10.89
CA TYR A 504 -23.09 -23.12 10.20
C TYR A 504 -24.16 -22.36 11.01
N GLU A 505 -24.14 -22.46 12.32
CA GLU A 505 -25.07 -21.73 13.19
C GLU A 505 -24.69 -20.26 13.35
N CYS A 506 -23.42 -19.94 13.41
CA CYS A 506 -22.91 -18.59 13.63
C CYS A 506 -23.10 -17.67 12.41
N MET A 507 -22.76 -18.15 11.22
CA MET A 507 -22.60 -17.29 10.05
C MET A 507 -23.89 -16.60 9.59
N PRO A 508 -25.09 -17.18 9.64
CA PRO A 508 -26.33 -16.45 9.36
C PRO A 508 -26.54 -15.22 10.25
N HIS A 509 -26.19 -15.31 11.53
CA HIS A 509 -26.27 -14.19 12.47
C HIS A 509 -25.26 -13.10 12.13
N TYR A 510 -24.03 -13.51 11.79
CA TYR A 510 -22.98 -12.60 11.37
C TYR A 510 -23.34 -11.88 10.06
N TYR A 511 -23.83 -12.59 9.04
CA TYR A 511 -24.22 -11.99 7.76
C TYR A 511 -25.33 -10.95 7.90
N LYS A 512 -26.28 -11.18 8.78
CA LYS A 512 -27.36 -10.24 9.06
C LYS A 512 -26.83 -8.89 9.53
N ILE A 513 -25.85 -8.88 10.43
CA ILE A 513 -25.32 -7.66 11.05
C ILE A 513 -24.15 -7.03 10.30
N THR A 514 -23.62 -7.69 9.27
CA THR A 514 -22.43 -7.22 8.50
C THR A 514 -22.69 -7.08 7.00
N GLN A 515 -23.96 -7.13 6.56
CA GLN A 515 -24.32 -7.06 5.13
C GLN A 515 -23.68 -8.17 4.27
N GLY A 516 -23.44 -9.35 4.86
CA GLY A 516 -22.90 -10.50 4.15
C GLY A 516 -21.38 -10.55 4.06
N HIS A 517 -20.65 -9.82 4.90
CA HIS A 517 -19.19 -9.94 4.98
C HIS A 517 -18.75 -11.38 5.25
N GLY A 518 -17.82 -11.92 4.46
CA GLY A 518 -17.37 -13.31 4.56
C GLY A 518 -18.40 -14.35 4.10
N GLN A 519 -19.42 -13.97 3.33
CA GLN A 519 -20.49 -14.87 2.92
C GLN A 519 -19.96 -16.08 2.15
N GLY A 520 -20.30 -17.27 2.62
CA GLY A 520 -19.86 -18.56 2.11
C GLY A 520 -18.79 -19.24 2.95
N ALA A 521 -18.29 -18.60 4.02
CA ALA A 521 -17.23 -19.13 4.87
C ALA A 521 -17.55 -20.51 5.46
N GLU A 522 -18.80 -20.76 5.87
CA GLU A 522 -19.26 -22.06 6.37
C GLU A 522 -19.15 -23.18 5.33
N LEU A 523 -19.45 -22.86 4.08
CA LEU A 523 -19.34 -23.80 2.97
C LEU A 523 -17.88 -24.05 2.56
N VAL A 524 -17.04 -23.00 2.59
CA VAL A 524 -15.61 -23.13 2.34
C VAL A 524 -14.97 -24.03 3.39
N MET A 525 -15.25 -23.80 4.68
CA MET A 525 -14.71 -24.60 5.76
C MET A 525 -15.09 -26.08 5.65
N ASP A 526 -16.37 -26.37 5.34
CA ASP A 526 -16.87 -27.75 5.17
C ASP A 526 -16.25 -28.42 3.91
N ALA A 527 -16.11 -27.64 2.83
CA ALA A 527 -15.44 -28.13 1.61
C ALA A 527 -13.98 -28.47 1.86
N GLU A 528 -13.25 -27.62 2.59
CA GLU A 528 -11.87 -27.87 3.00
C GLU A 528 -11.75 -29.06 3.94
N ALA A 529 -12.68 -29.24 4.89
CA ALA A 529 -12.74 -30.40 5.78
C ALA A 529 -12.96 -31.71 4.99
N ALA A 530 -13.90 -31.71 4.06
CA ALA A 530 -14.15 -32.84 3.18
C ALA A 530 -12.90 -33.18 2.32
N PHE A 531 -12.20 -32.17 1.83
CA PHE A 531 -10.93 -32.35 1.11
C PHE A 531 -9.87 -32.97 2.01
N MET A 532 -9.67 -32.46 3.23
CA MET A 532 -8.69 -32.99 4.18
C MET A 532 -8.93 -34.45 4.52
N GLN A 533 -10.19 -34.87 4.53
CA GLN A 533 -10.62 -36.25 4.75
C GLN A 533 -10.51 -37.13 3.50
N GLY A 534 -10.19 -36.54 2.32
CA GLY A 534 -10.13 -37.26 1.04
C GLY A 534 -11.50 -37.55 0.42
N HIS A 535 -12.57 -36.85 0.85
CA HIS A 535 -13.93 -36.95 0.30
C HIS A 535 -14.10 -35.93 -0.85
N PHE A 536 -13.36 -36.14 -1.96
CA PHE A 536 -13.19 -35.14 -3.01
C PHE A 536 -14.49 -34.75 -3.74
N GLU A 537 -15.38 -35.69 -4.01
CA GLU A 537 -16.67 -35.40 -4.65
C GLU A 537 -17.53 -34.47 -3.80
N ARG A 538 -17.57 -34.73 -2.48
CA ARG A 538 -18.26 -33.84 -1.54
C ARG A 538 -17.59 -32.46 -1.49
N ALA A 539 -16.25 -32.43 -1.46
CA ALA A 539 -15.50 -31.18 -1.45
C ALA A 539 -15.80 -30.33 -2.69
N VAL A 540 -15.83 -30.91 -3.88
CA VAL A 540 -16.18 -30.21 -5.13
C VAL A 540 -17.60 -29.65 -5.07
N LEU A 541 -18.56 -30.44 -4.64
CA LEU A 541 -19.96 -29.98 -4.54
C LEU A 541 -20.12 -28.78 -3.59
N LEU A 542 -19.47 -28.85 -2.43
CA LEU A 542 -19.51 -27.77 -1.44
C LEU A 542 -18.76 -26.55 -1.94
N LEU A 543 -17.65 -26.74 -2.62
CA LEU A 543 -16.86 -25.66 -3.24
C LEU A 543 -17.66 -24.87 -4.26
N GLU A 544 -18.37 -25.54 -5.17
CA GLU A 544 -19.22 -24.86 -6.15
C GLU A 544 -20.35 -24.03 -5.48
N ARG A 545 -20.95 -24.58 -4.42
CA ARG A 545 -21.93 -23.82 -3.63
C ARG A 545 -21.30 -22.62 -2.93
N ALA A 546 -20.08 -22.75 -2.41
CA ALA A 546 -19.33 -21.66 -1.78
C ALA A 546 -19.02 -20.55 -2.80
N ARG A 547 -18.57 -20.91 -4.01
CA ARG A 547 -18.30 -19.96 -5.10
C ARG A 547 -19.52 -19.11 -5.46
N VAL A 548 -20.67 -19.73 -5.62
CA VAL A 548 -21.93 -19.04 -5.91
C VAL A 548 -22.29 -18.06 -4.77
N ARG A 549 -22.09 -18.49 -3.53
CA ARG A 549 -22.37 -17.65 -2.36
C ARG A 549 -21.41 -16.46 -2.28
N ALA A 550 -20.11 -16.67 -2.44
CA ALA A 550 -19.10 -15.63 -2.41
C ALA A 550 -19.33 -14.61 -3.55
N ALA A 551 -19.58 -15.08 -4.76
CA ALA A 551 -19.84 -14.24 -5.93
C ALA A 551 -21.09 -13.36 -5.77
N SER A 552 -22.16 -13.90 -5.15
CA SER A 552 -23.44 -13.18 -4.96
C SER A 552 -23.32 -11.90 -4.13
N ARG A 553 -22.22 -11.72 -3.38
CA ARG A 553 -21.95 -10.56 -2.52
C ARG A 553 -20.58 -9.94 -2.80
N GLY A 554 -19.90 -10.35 -3.87
CA GLY A 554 -18.59 -9.82 -4.23
C GLY A 554 -17.50 -10.09 -3.18
N GLN A 555 -17.56 -11.24 -2.50
CA GLN A 555 -16.63 -11.59 -1.43
C GLN A 555 -15.34 -12.17 -1.99
N GLU A 556 -14.43 -11.30 -2.46
CA GLU A 556 -13.18 -11.72 -3.11
C GLU A 556 -12.26 -12.56 -2.22
N ASN A 557 -12.21 -12.26 -0.93
CA ASN A 557 -11.44 -13.07 0.01
C ASN A 557 -11.94 -14.53 0.05
N MET A 558 -13.26 -14.73 0.07
CA MET A 558 -13.85 -16.07 0.02
C MET A 558 -13.65 -16.73 -1.36
N ALA A 559 -13.69 -15.96 -2.44
CA ALA A 559 -13.41 -16.47 -3.78
C ALA A 559 -11.96 -16.99 -3.87
N LEU A 560 -10.98 -16.28 -3.31
CA LEU A 560 -9.59 -16.75 -3.25
C LEU A 560 -9.41 -17.99 -2.38
N CYS A 561 -10.13 -18.13 -1.25
CA CYS A 561 -10.15 -19.37 -0.48
C CYS A 561 -10.73 -20.55 -1.32
N CYS A 562 -11.77 -20.28 -2.11
CA CYS A 562 -12.28 -21.26 -3.07
C CYS A 562 -11.25 -21.62 -4.15
N ASP A 563 -10.52 -20.66 -4.67
CA ASP A 563 -9.46 -20.87 -5.65
C ASP A 563 -8.32 -21.72 -5.08
N PHE A 564 -7.93 -21.47 -3.83
CA PHE A 564 -6.93 -22.29 -3.12
C PHE A 564 -7.34 -23.75 -3.00
N LEU A 565 -8.58 -24.01 -2.59
CA LEU A 565 -9.10 -25.36 -2.50
C LEU A 565 -9.22 -26.04 -3.88
N ALA A 566 -9.67 -25.30 -4.90
CA ALA A 566 -9.80 -25.82 -6.26
C ALA A 566 -8.44 -26.26 -6.84
N LEU A 567 -7.40 -25.47 -6.63
CA LEU A 567 -6.04 -25.80 -7.03
C LEU A 567 -5.54 -27.10 -6.35
N ARG A 568 -5.79 -27.24 -5.05
CA ARG A 568 -5.43 -28.46 -4.30
C ARG A 568 -6.23 -29.69 -4.79
N LEU A 569 -7.52 -29.53 -5.07
CA LEU A 569 -8.37 -30.58 -5.67
C LEU A 569 -7.88 -30.99 -7.07
N SER A 570 -7.38 -30.05 -7.87
CA SER A 570 -6.81 -30.36 -9.20
C SER A 570 -5.61 -31.30 -9.12
N LEU A 571 -4.82 -31.18 -8.05
CA LEU A 571 -3.69 -32.06 -7.74
C LEU A 571 -4.14 -33.48 -7.29
N CYS A 572 -5.41 -33.62 -6.92
CA CYS A 572 -6.03 -34.93 -6.62
C CYS A 572 -6.77 -35.54 -7.80
N GLY A 573 -6.67 -34.94 -8.98
CA GLY A 573 -7.29 -35.44 -10.22
C GLY A 573 -8.76 -35.08 -10.37
N GLN A 574 -9.27 -34.17 -9.54
CA GLN A 574 -10.60 -33.61 -9.77
C GLN A 574 -10.53 -32.63 -10.94
N ALA A 575 -11.48 -32.76 -11.87
CA ALA A 575 -11.52 -31.91 -13.05
C ALA A 575 -11.89 -30.46 -12.62
N GLY A 576 -11.12 -29.51 -13.10
CA GLY A 576 -11.37 -28.08 -13.01
C GLY A 576 -10.83 -27.42 -14.27
N GLU A 577 -11.31 -26.21 -14.58
CA GLU A 577 -10.69 -25.41 -15.62
C GLU A 577 -9.25 -25.04 -15.23
N PRO A 578 -8.34 -24.90 -16.20
CA PRO A 578 -7.00 -24.41 -15.92
C PRO A 578 -7.07 -23.07 -15.21
N PHE A 579 -6.38 -22.94 -14.08
CA PHE A 579 -6.36 -21.70 -13.33
C PHE A 579 -5.30 -20.76 -13.92
N ASP A 580 -5.75 -19.56 -14.31
CA ASP A 580 -4.89 -18.51 -14.85
C ASP A 580 -4.53 -17.50 -13.76
N PHE A 581 -3.33 -17.65 -13.18
CA PHE A 581 -2.81 -16.76 -12.14
C PHE A 581 -2.63 -15.33 -12.64
N GLU A 582 -2.22 -15.13 -13.90
CA GLU A 582 -1.98 -13.80 -14.45
C GLU A 582 -3.30 -13.04 -14.66
N ALA A 583 -4.30 -13.70 -15.21
CA ALA A 583 -5.62 -13.09 -15.33
C ALA A 583 -6.24 -12.77 -13.97
N ARG A 584 -6.05 -13.64 -12.97
CA ARG A 584 -6.53 -13.42 -11.61
C ARG A 584 -5.80 -12.27 -10.93
N ARG A 585 -4.49 -12.20 -11.10
CA ARG A 585 -3.64 -11.11 -10.61
C ARG A 585 -4.05 -9.78 -11.23
N ALA A 586 -4.24 -9.72 -12.55
CA ALA A 586 -4.69 -8.52 -13.25
C ALA A 586 -6.05 -8.01 -12.73
N ALA A 587 -6.99 -8.92 -12.47
CA ALA A 587 -8.31 -8.55 -11.92
C ALA A 587 -8.20 -7.98 -10.49
N LEU A 588 -7.28 -8.50 -9.65
CA LEU A 588 -7.05 -8.01 -8.29
C LEU A 588 -6.28 -6.69 -8.27
N LEU A 589 -5.34 -6.50 -9.20
CA LEU A 589 -4.60 -5.23 -9.34
C LEU A 589 -5.55 -4.06 -9.61
N GLN A 590 -6.62 -4.26 -10.39
CA GLN A 590 -7.65 -3.24 -10.60
C GLN A 590 -8.38 -2.81 -9.33
N ARG A 591 -8.35 -3.63 -8.27
CA ARG A 591 -8.96 -3.31 -6.97
C ARG A 591 -8.02 -2.61 -6.00
N HIS A 592 -6.74 -2.54 -6.32
CA HIS A 592 -5.68 -1.92 -5.49
C HIS A 592 -5.66 -2.41 -4.03
N ASP A 593 -5.99 -3.68 -3.80
CA ASP A 593 -6.02 -4.32 -2.48
C ASP A 593 -4.80 -5.22 -2.30
N ALA A 594 -3.78 -4.71 -1.62
CA ALA A 594 -2.54 -5.43 -1.38
C ALA A 594 -2.75 -6.73 -0.58
N VAL A 595 -3.73 -6.78 0.32
CA VAL A 595 -4.02 -7.99 1.12
C VAL A 595 -4.50 -9.13 0.23
N LEU A 596 -5.37 -8.84 -0.74
CA LEU A 596 -5.84 -9.86 -1.69
C LEU A 596 -4.75 -10.31 -2.65
N LEU A 597 -3.84 -9.42 -3.07
CA LEU A 597 -2.69 -9.78 -3.89
C LEU A 597 -1.73 -10.69 -3.14
N HIS A 598 -1.38 -10.38 -1.89
CA HIS A 598 -0.54 -11.25 -1.06
C HIS A 598 -1.21 -12.60 -0.77
N LEU A 599 -2.53 -12.61 -0.64
CA LEU A 599 -3.27 -13.85 -0.51
C LEU A 599 -3.15 -14.70 -1.77
N LEU A 600 -3.27 -14.11 -2.98
CA LEU A 600 -3.04 -14.82 -4.24
C LEU A 600 -1.60 -15.34 -4.35
N GLU A 601 -0.60 -14.54 -3.99
CA GLU A 601 0.82 -14.96 -3.98
C GLU A 601 1.07 -16.15 -3.05
N SER A 602 0.41 -16.18 -1.88
CA SER A 602 0.52 -17.31 -0.95
C SER A 602 -0.11 -18.59 -1.52
N ILE A 603 -1.24 -18.48 -2.21
CA ILE A 603 -1.92 -19.57 -2.92
C ILE A 603 -1.02 -20.12 -4.03
N GLU A 604 -0.47 -19.23 -4.84
CA GLU A 604 0.44 -19.55 -5.93
C GLU A 604 1.73 -20.22 -5.42
N ALA A 605 2.31 -19.69 -4.35
CA ALA A 605 3.52 -20.25 -3.72
C ALA A 605 3.29 -21.68 -3.23
N TYR A 606 2.18 -21.92 -2.52
CA TYR A 606 1.86 -23.25 -2.03
C TYR A 606 1.62 -24.25 -3.17
N TYR A 607 0.85 -23.84 -4.18
CA TYR A 607 0.55 -24.68 -5.34
C TYR A 607 1.81 -25.09 -6.11
N TYR A 608 2.68 -24.14 -6.45
CA TYR A 608 3.92 -24.44 -7.17
C TYR A 608 4.94 -25.19 -6.31
N ALA A 609 4.98 -24.98 -5.00
CA ALA A 609 5.80 -25.77 -4.10
C ALA A 609 5.35 -27.23 -4.06
N LEU A 610 4.04 -27.51 -4.04
CA LEU A 610 3.49 -28.86 -4.12
C LEU A 610 3.81 -29.52 -5.45
N LEU A 611 3.77 -28.79 -6.57
CA LEU A 611 4.20 -29.28 -7.88
C LEU A 611 5.72 -29.51 -7.96
N GLY A 612 6.51 -28.87 -7.11
CA GLY A 612 7.97 -28.86 -7.18
C GLY A 612 8.54 -27.89 -8.22
N ARG A 613 7.72 -26.92 -8.69
CA ARG A 613 8.10 -25.88 -9.67
C ARG A 613 8.55 -24.64 -8.92
N THR A 614 9.74 -24.70 -8.35
CA THR A 614 10.28 -23.63 -7.49
C THR A 614 10.63 -22.34 -8.23
N ASP A 615 10.85 -22.41 -9.53
CA ASP A 615 11.05 -21.27 -10.43
C ASP A 615 9.78 -20.44 -10.65
N ALA A 616 8.61 -21.07 -10.57
CA ALA A 616 7.31 -20.42 -10.71
C ALA A 616 6.76 -19.84 -9.39
N VAL A 617 7.43 -20.07 -8.26
CA VAL A 617 7.03 -19.54 -6.95
C VAL A 617 7.23 -18.01 -6.94
N PRO A 618 6.26 -17.22 -6.47
CA PRO A 618 6.39 -15.77 -6.33
C PRO A 618 7.63 -15.34 -5.55
N GLU A 619 8.24 -14.24 -5.96
CA GLU A 619 9.54 -13.77 -5.48
C GLU A 619 9.61 -13.67 -3.95
N VAL A 620 8.56 -13.15 -3.32
CA VAL A 620 8.47 -12.99 -1.85
C VAL A 620 8.72 -14.30 -1.12
N PHE A 621 8.13 -15.41 -1.60
CA PHE A 621 8.31 -16.73 -1.00
C PHE A 621 9.58 -17.42 -1.52
N ARG A 622 9.92 -17.25 -2.80
CA ARG A 622 11.11 -17.85 -3.42
C ARG A 622 12.41 -17.33 -2.79
N GLU A 623 12.46 -16.02 -2.47
CA GLU A 623 13.62 -15.35 -1.88
C GLU A 623 13.50 -15.17 -0.36
N HIS A 624 12.45 -15.74 0.25
CA HIS A 624 12.26 -15.75 1.70
C HIS A 624 12.17 -14.36 2.33
N ARG A 625 11.40 -13.45 1.69
CA ARG A 625 11.24 -12.06 2.10
C ARG A 625 9.94 -11.80 2.87
N LEU A 626 9.34 -12.80 3.54
CA LEU A 626 8.10 -12.61 4.30
C LEU A 626 8.18 -11.51 5.35
N ALA A 627 9.36 -11.23 5.90
CA ALA A 627 9.57 -10.14 6.84
C ALA A 627 9.37 -8.74 6.22
N SER A 628 9.48 -8.60 4.90
CA SER A 628 9.27 -7.35 4.19
C SER A 628 7.79 -7.05 3.92
N VAL A 629 6.91 -8.03 4.13
CA VAL A 629 5.47 -7.92 3.91
C VAL A 629 4.75 -7.72 5.24
N SER A 630 3.85 -6.75 5.26
CA SER A 630 3.02 -6.47 6.44
C SER A 630 1.78 -7.37 6.46
N TYR A 631 1.95 -8.60 6.94
CA TYR A 631 0.81 -9.50 7.18
C TYR A 631 0.14 -9.19 8.51
N PHE A 632 -1.17 -9.44 8.58
CA PHE A 632 -1.84 -9.49 9.87
C PHE A 632 -1.20 -10.58 10.74
N ALA A 633 -0.98 -10.27 12.02
CA ALA A 633 -0.35 -11.22 12.95
C ALA A 633 -1.07 -12.57 13.01
N LEU A 634 -2.39 -12.57 12.78
CA LEU A 634 -3.23 -13.76 12.79
C LEU A 634 -2.99 -14.72 11.61
N CYS A 635 -2.68 -14.21 10.41
CA CYS A 635 -2.41 -15.10 9.27
C CYS A 635 -0.94 -15.49 9.13
N ARG A 636 -0.05 -14.85 9.87
CA ARG A 636 1.40 -15.10 9.77
C ARG A 636 1.82 -16.57 9.92
N PRO A 637 1.27 -17.35 10.88
CA PRO A 637 1.61 -18.77 10.97
C PRO A 637 1.26 -19.59 9.71
N MET A 638 0.18 -19.21 8.98
CA MET A 638 -0.18 -19.85 7.72
C MET A 638 0.83 -19.49 6.61
N MET A 639 1.26 -18.22 6.55
CA MET A 639 2.26 -17.78 5.57
C MET A 639 3.61 -18.44 5.82
N GLU A 640 4.04 -18.56 7.06
CA GLU A 640 5.27 -19.25 7.44
C GLU A 640 5.19 -20.77 7.12
N MET A 641 4.06 -21.40 7.34
CA MET A 641 3.83 -22.81 6.95
C MET A 641 3.95 -22.99 5.43
N ILE A 642 3.41 -22.06 4.63
CA ILE A 642 3.57 -22.06 3.17
C ILE A 642 5.04 -21.89 2.79
N GLU A 643 5.77 -21.01 3.45
CA GLU A 643 7.21 -20.82 3.23
C GLU A 643 8.01 -22.10 3.55
N LEU A 644 7.66 -22.83 4.62
CA LEU A 644 8.26 -24.13 4.90
C LEU A 644 8.05 -25.10 3.74
N GLN A 645 6.87 -25.11 3.11
CA GLN A 645 6.60 -25.95 1.94
C GLN A 645 7.48 -25.57 0.75
N VAL A 646 7.73 -24.27 0.56
CA VAL A 646 8.66 -23.79 -0.47
C VAL A 646 10.08 -24.22 -0.17
N TRP A 647 10.55 -24.11 1.08
CA TRP A 647 11.88 -24.59 1.47
C TRP A 647 12.05 -26.10 1.27
N LEU A 648 11.03 -26.90 1.57
CA LEU A 648 11.04 -28.33 1.28
C LEU A 648 11.18 -28.58 -0.23
N ALA A 649 10.42 -27.87 -1.05
CA ALA A 649 10.49 -28.00 -2.50
C ALA A 649 11.87 -27.60 -3.07
N GLN A 650 12.55 -26.66 -2.43
CA GLN A 650 13.91 -26.23 -2.76
C GLN A 650 15.00 -27.14 -2.17
N GLY A 651 14.65 -28.16 -1.39
CA GLY A 651 15.60 -29.06 -0.73
C GLY A 651 16.31 -28.46 0.49
N GLN A 652 15.77 -27.37 1.05
CA GLN A 652 16.41 -26.64 2.17
C GLN A 652 15.95 -27.18 3.54
N ALA A 653 16.06 -28.48 3.78
CA ALA A 653 15.59 -29.16 4.98
C ALA A 653 16.08 -28.53 6.30
N VAL A 654 17.34 -28.09 6.37
CA VAL A 654 17.91 -27.46 7.57
C VAL A 654 17.16 -26.19 7.97
N LYS A 655 16.75 -25.36 7.00
CA LYS A 655 15.97 -24.13 7.27
C LYS A 655 14.58 -24.46 7.80
N VAL A 656 13.95 -25.50 7.24
CA VAL A 656 12.65 -25.97 7.74
C VAL A 656 12.77 -26.37 9.21
N LEU A 657 13.76 -27.22 9.57
CA LEU A 657 13.97 -27.67 10.94
C LEU A 657 14.25 -26.50 11.90
N ALA A 658 15.06 -25.54 11.47
CA ALA A 658 15.39 -24.37 12.30
C ALA A 658 14.17 -23.51 12.63
N ARG A 659 13.10 -23.55 11.83
CA ARG A 659 11.93 -22.72 12.00
C ARG A 659 10.72 -23.43 12.63
N CYS A 660 10.62 -24.74 12.49
CA CYS A 660 9.45 -25.53 12.88
C CYS A 660 9.06 -25.35 14.35
N GLU A 661 10.01 -25.35 15.29
CA GLU A 661 9.70 -25.27 16.72
C GLU A 661 9.06 -23.92 17.10
N GLU A 662 9.60 -22.83 16.59
CA GLU A 662 9.05 -21.48 16.81
C GLU A 662 7.64 -21.36 16.23
N LEU A 663 7.45 -21.90 15.02
CA LEU A 663 6.15 -21.89 14.36
C LEU A 663 5.13 -22.78 15.08
N LEU A 664 5.51 -23.96 15.57
CA LEU A 664 4.65 -24.80 16.41
C LEU A 664 4.25 -24.09 17.70
N ALA A 665 5.16 -23.36 18.36
CA ALA A 665 4.85 -22.56 19.53
C ALA A 665 3.86 -21.41 19.20
N ALA A 666 3.98 -20.81 18.02
CA ALA A 666 3.02 -19.82 17.53
C ALA A 666 1.64 -20.47 17.26
N CYS A 667 1.60 -21.64 16.61
CA CYS A 667 0.36 -22.39 16.38
C CYS A 667 -0.33 -22.76 17.70
N GLN A 668 0.42 -23.16 18.71
CA GLN A 668 -0.13 -23.46 20.04
C GLN A 668 -0.75 -22.22 20.69
N ARG A 669 -0.06 -21.08 20.62
CA ARG A 669 -0.52 -19.80 21.18
C ARG A 669 -1.82 -19.32 20.52
N PHE A 670 -1.94 -19.47 19.19
CA PHE A 670 -3.13 -19.08 18.43
C PHE A 670 -4.17 -20.19 18.29
N HIS A 671 -3.91 -21.40 18.79
CA HIS A 671 -4.75 -22.58 18.61
C HIS A 671 -5.01 -22.93 17.14
N TYR A 672 -3.98 -22.99 16.31
CA TYR A 672 -4.05 -23.36 14.89
C TYR A 672 -3.69 -24.83 14.68
N GLY A 673 -4.64 -25.75 15.01
CA GLY A 673 -4.41 -27.20 15.00
C GLY A 673 -4.05 -27.74 13.61
N LEU A 674 -4.74 -27.28 12.55
CA LEU A 674 -4.44 -27.74 11.19
C LEU A 674 -3.09 -27.24 10.68
N VAL A 675 -2.73 -26.00 11.00
CA VAL A 675 -1.40 -25.45 10.64
C VAL A 675 -0.31 -26.23 11.37
N ALA A 676 -0.50 -26.52 12.66
CA ALA A 676 0.44 -27.33 13.45
C ALA A 676 0.63 -28.72 12.83
N LEU A 677 -0.45 -29.38 12.38
CA LEU A 677 -0.40 -30.65 11.67
C LEU A 677 0.46 -30.56 10.38
N HIS A 678 0.23 -29.54 9.55
CA HIS A 678 1.05 -29.31 8.36
C HIS A 678 2.54 -29.13 8.71
N VAL A 679 2.84 -28.32 9.73
CA VAL A 679 4.22 -28.08 10.17
C VAL A 679 4.88 -29.36 10.67
N ARG A 680 4.18 -30.24 11.42
CA ARG A 680 4.73 -31.54 11.88
C ARG A 680 5.00 -32.47 10.70
N VAL A 681 4.12 -32.50 9.71
CA VAL A 681 4.32 -33.27 8.49
C VAL A 681 5.56 -32.75 7.72
N GLN A 682 5.71 -31.45 7.60
CA GLN A 682 6.87 -30.83 6.97
C GLN A 682 8.16 -31.06 7.76
N MET A 683 8.09 -31.05 9.09
CA MET A 683 9.20 -31.38 9.97
C MET A 683 9.65 -32.83 9.81
N ALA A 684 8.70 -33.80 9.74
CA ALA A 684 9.01 -35.21 9.48
C ALA A 684 9.66 -35.37 8.11
N ALA A 685 9.16 -34.70 7.07
CA ALA A 685 9.74 -34.68 5.74
C ALA A 685 11.18 -34.10 5.75
N ALA A 686 11.41 -33.03 6.47
CA ALA A 686 12.71 -32.38 6.55
C ALA A 686 13.75 -33.25 7.30
N TYR A 687 13.37 -33.88 8.42
CA TYR A 687 14.23 -34.83 9.11
C TYR A 687 14.60 -36.03 8.22
N GLY A 688 13.64 -36.55 7.43
CA GLY A 688 13.89 -37.60 6.45
C GLY A 688 14.92 -37.20 5.40
N LEU A 689 14.77 -35.98 4.85
CA LEU A 689 15.73 -35.42 3.87
C LEU A 689 17.09 -35.08 4.49
N TYR A 690 17.13 -34.73 5.76
CA TYR A 690 18.39 -34.45 6.48
C TYR A 690 19.12 -35.70 6.96
N GLY A 691 18.49 -36.87 6.84
CA GLY A 691 19.10 -38.14 7.23
C GLY A 691 18.97 -38.48 8.72
N GLN A 692 17.93 -37.99 9.39
CA GLN A 692 17.57 -38.27 10.78
C GLN A 692 16.28 -39.10 10.86
N PRO A 693 16.36 -40.44 10.60
CA PRO A 693 15.15 -41.26 10.47
C PRO A 693 14.38 -41.46 11.78
N ALA A 694 15.06 -41.43 12.93
CA ALA A 694 14.40 -41.58 14.23
C ALA A 694 13.55 -40.37 14.56
N GLU A 695 14.08 -39.17 14.37
CA GLU A 695 13.39 -37.87 14.56
C GLU A 695 12.26 -37.72 13.52
N ALA A 696 12.49 -38.11 12.27
CA ALA A 696 11.48 -38.13 11.22
C ALA A 696 10.28 -39.01 11.63
N ARG A 697 10.57 -40.23 12.16
CA ARG A 697 9.53 -41.15 12.63
C ARG A 697 8.76 -40.56 13.81
N ALA A 698 9.42 -40.01 14.81
CA ALA A 698 8.80 -39.42 15.98
C ALA A 698 7.87 -38.26 15.59
N ALA A 699 8.31 -37.35 14.68
CA ALA A 699 7.51 -36.28 14.16
C ALA A 699 6.28 -36.78 13.37
N LEU A 700 6.45 -37.83 12.57
CA LEU A 700 5.36 -38.42 11.79
C LEU A 700 4.34 -39.16 12.70
N GLU A 701 4.77 -39.86 13.77
CA GLU A 701 3.88 -40.47 14.75
C GLU A 701 2.99 -39.41 15.45
N GLN A 702 3.57 -38.27 15.80
CA GLN A 702 2.79 -37.13 16.33
C GLN A 702 1.80 -36.58 15.31
N ALA A 703 2.22 -36.37 14.07
CA ALA A 703 1.33 -35.92 13.00
C ALA A 703 0.16 -36.89 12.75
N LEU A 704 0.43 -38.22 12.75
CA LEU A 704 -0.61 -39.22 12.62
C LEU A 704 -1.58 -39.22 13.79
N ALA A 705 -1.12 -39.05 15.02
CA ALA A 705 -1.97 -38.94 16.21
C ALA A 705 -2.87 -37.71 16.16
N GLU A 706 -2.40 -36.58 15.64
CA GLU A 706 -3.17 -35.35 15.44
C GLU A 706 -4.15 -35.44 14.26
N ALA A 707 -3.79 -36.15 13.20
CA ALA A 707 -4.64 -36.31 12.02
C ALA A 707 -5.80 -37.31 12.22
N ALA A 708 -5.58 -38.35 13.05
CA ALA A 708 -6.49 -39.47 13.19
C ALA A 708 -7.91 -39.11 13.66
N PRO A 709 -8.12 -38.29 14.70
CA PRO A 709 -9.45 -38.04 15.26
C PRO A 709 -10.44 -37.48 14.22
N ASP A 710 -9.99 -36.62 13.31
CA ASP A 710 -10.82 -35.97 12.30
C ASP A 710 -10.57 -36.49 10.88
N GLY A 711 -9.65 -37.46 10.73
CA GLY A 711 -9.34 -38.08 9.44
C GLY A 711 -8.64 -37.15 8.44
N PHE A 712 -7.70 -36.34 8.86
CA PHE A 712 -6.98 -35.38 8.01
C PHE A 712 -5.78 -36.03 7.33
N TRP A 713 -6.00 -36.61 6.15
CA TRP A 713 -4.99 -37.33 5.38
C TRP A 713 -4.22 -36.47 4.38
N MET A 714 -4.79 -35.37 3.93
CA MET A 714 -4.22 -34.60 2.84
C MET A 714 -2.85 -33.97 3.14
N PRO A 715 -2.55 -33.50 4.37
CA PRO A 715 -1.19 -33.01 4.67
C PRO A 715 -0.12 -34.07 4.45
N LEU A 716 -0.42 -35.34 4.75
CA LEU A 716 0.48 -36.49 4.51
C LEU A 716 0.57 -36.81 3.01
N ALA A 717 -0.55 -36.82 2.28
CA ALA A 717 -0.60 -37.10 0.86
C ALA A 717 0.13 -36.03 0.02
N GLU A 718 -0.04 -34.77 0.34
CA GLU A 718 0.63 -33.64 -0.32
C GLU A 718 2.16 -33.68 -0.15
N ASN A 719 2.64 -34.28 0.94
CA ASN A 719 4.07 -34.47 1.24
C ASN A 719 4.56 -35.90 1.02
N TYR A 720 3.76 -36.75 0.38
CA TYR A 720 4.05 -38.17 0.20
C TYR A 720 5.42 -38.44 -0.40
N ARG A 721 5.86 -37.67 -1.40
CA ARG A 721 7.18 -37.83 -2.06
C ARG A 721 8.36 -37.77 -1.09
N TYR A 722 8.23 -37.04 0.02
CA TYR A 722 9.25 -36.94 1.06
C TYR A 722 9.06 -38.02 2.13
N LEU A 723 7.81 -38.44 2.39
CA LEU A 723 7.44 -39.36 3.46
C LEU A 723 7.39 -40.83 3.02
N ALA A 724 7.35 -41.11 1.69
CA ALA A 724 7.19 -42.47 1.17
C ALA A 724 8.19 -43.48 1.76
N PRO A 725 9.51 -43.16 1.86
CA PRO A 725 10.47 -44.10 2.45
C PRO A 725 10.19 -44.39 3.93
N LEU A 726 9.71 -43.41 4.67
CA LEU A 726 9.38 -43.51 6.10
C LEU A 726 8.09 -44.30 6.31
N LEU A 727 7.04 -44.00 5.54
CA LEU A 727 5.75 -44.68 5.59
C LEU A 727 5.86 -46.19 5.21
N ALA A 728 6.80 -46.56 4.34
CA ALA A 728 7.05 -47.92 3.92
C ALA A 728 7.78 -48.80 4.98
N GLN A 729 8.35 -48.23 6.03
CA GLN A 729 9.13 -48.98 7.04
C GLN A 729 8.27 -49.90 7.89
N GLY A 730 6.93 -49.71 7.94
CA GLY A 730 6.04 -50.56 8.75
C GLY A 730 6.16 -50.31 10.26
N GLY A 731 5.49 -51.16 11.04
CA GLY A 731 5.55 -51.07 12.50
C GLY A 731 4.75 -49.90 13.11
N TRP A 732 3.67 -49.48 12.45
CA TRP A 732 2.85 -48.35 12.86
C TRP A 732 1.76 -48.71 13.89
N GLY A 733 1.66 -50.00 14.33
CA GLY A 733 0.70 -50.43 15.35
C GLY A 733 -0.75 -50.08 15.00
N SER A 734 -1.42 -49.45 15.93
CA SER A 734 -2.82 -49.00 15.72
C SER A 734 -2.99 -47.93 14.63
N ALA A 735 -1.91 -47.24 14.23
CA ALA A 735 -1.92 -46.25 13.16
C ALA A 735 -1.80 -46.85 11.75
N GLN A 736 -1.60 -48.17 11.62
CA GLN A 736 -1.39 -48.86 10.33
C GLN A 736 -2.50 -48.58 9.30
N PRO A 737 -3.81 -48.65 9.62
CA PRO A 737 -4.86 -48.34 8.63
C PRO A 737 -4.80 -46.89 8.13
N LEU A 738 -4.33 -45.99 8.97
CA LEU A 738 -4.17 -44.59 8.66
C LEU A 738 -3.03 -44.35 7.68
N VAL A 739 -1.92 -45.03 7.92
CA VAL A 739 -0.74 -45.01 7.05
C VAL A 739 -1.08 -45.58 5.67
N GLU A 740 -1.79 -46.67 5.60
CA GLU A 740 -2.23 -47.29 4.34
C GLU A 740 -3.11 -46.35 3.52
N ARG A 741 -4.01 -45.61 4.16
CA ARG A 741 -4.83 -44.61 3.51
C ARG A 741 -4.00 -43.41 3.02
N ALA A 742 -3.06 -42.91 3.82
CA ALA A 742 -2.15 -41.84 3.44
C ALA A 742 -1.28 -42.26 2.25
N ILE A 743 -0.78 -43.50 2.22
CA ILE A 743 -0.02 -44.06 1.09
C ILE A 743 -0.88 -44.11 -0.18
N ALA A 744 -2.11 -44.63 -0.10
CA ALA A 744 -3.00 -44.77 -1.25
C ALA A 744 -3.36 -43.37 -1.86
N LEU A 745 -3.63 -42.40 -1.02
CA LEU A 745 -3.88 -41.03 -1.46
C LEU A 745 -2.61 -40.39 -2.01
N GLY A 746 -1.46 -40.57 -1.35
CA GLY A 746 -0.18 -40.03 -1.75
C GLY A 746 0.31 -40.54 -3.11
N GLN A 747 0.13 -41.84 -3.37
CA GLN A 747 0.46 -42.43 -4.69
C GLN A 747 -0.38 -41.85 -5.82
N ARG A 748 -1.69 -41.67 -5.60
CA ARG A 748 -2.58 -41.02 -6.56
C ARG A 748 -2.17 -39.58 -6.80
N TYR A 749 -1.82 -38.87 -5.73
CA TYR A 749 -1.37 -37.47 -5.78
C TYR A 749 -0.09 -37.34 -6.62
N GLU A 750 0.93 -38.18 -6.36
CA GLU A 750 2.18 -38.16 -7.11
C GLU A 750 2.02 -38.53 -8.60
N ALA A 751 1.13 -39.47 -8.89
CA ALA A 751 0.80 -39.83 -10.28
C ALA A 751 0.18 -38.59 -11.00
N ARG A 752 -0.70 -37.87 -10.35
CA ARG A 752 -1.30 -36.66 -10.92
C ARG A 752 -0.29 -35.52 -11.05
N ARG A 753 0.55 -35.30 -10.05
CA ARG A 753 1.63 -34.30 -10.09
C ARG A 753 2.59 -34.57 -11.27
N ALA A 754 2.96 -35.81 -11.50
CA ALA A 754 3.80 -36.19 -12.63
C ALA A 754 3.12 -35.88 -13.98
N GLN A 755 1.81 -36.12 -14.11
CA GLN A 755 1.07 -35.77 -15.31
C GLN A 755 1.04 -34.24 -15.54
N LEU A 756 0.81 -33.46 -14.51
CA LEU A 756 0.77 -31.99 -14.61
C LEU A 756 2.14 -31.40 -14.97
N ASN A 757 3.22 -31.94 -14.41
CA ASN A 757 4.57 -31.53 -14.77
C ASN A 757 4.94 -31.99 -16.19
N GLY A 758 4.58 -33.19 -16.59
CA GLY A 758 4.81 -33.72 -17.95
C GLY A 758 4.00 -32.96 -19.03
N SER A 759 2.86 -32.38 -18.67
CA SER A 759 2.08 -31.51 -19.57
C SER A 759 2.61 -30.08 -19.62
N ALA A 760 3.24 -29.60 -18.53
CA ALA A 760 3.82 -28.25 -18.45
C ALA A 760 5.15 -28.11 -19.19
N ASP A 761 5.90 -29.23 -19.34
CA ASP A 761 7.13 -29.29 -20.15
C ASP A 761 6.86 -29.35 -21.67
N ARG A 762 5.61 -29.40 -22.11
CA ARG A 762 5.27 -29.23 -23.51
C ARG A 762 5.01 -27.76 -23.78
N PRO A 763 5.92 -27.01 -24.41
CA PRO A 763 5.57 -25.70 -24.97
C PRO A 763 4.26 -25.82 -25.78
N ALA A 764 3.42 -24.80 -25.78
CA ALA A 764 2.15 -24.79 -26.56
C ALA A 764 2.40 -25.22 -28.02
N ILE A 765 3.58 -24.91 -28.54
CA ILE A 765 4.13 -25.33 -29.82
C ILE A 765 4.35 -26.87 -29.89
N ALA A 766 4.73 -27.51 -28.80
CA ALA A 766 4.96 -28.96 -28.76
C ALA A 766 3.64 -29.76 -28.66
N ALA A 767 2.57 -29.15 -28.17
CA ALA A 767 1.24 -29.79 -28.15
C ALA A 767 0.64 -29.94 -29.55
N ALA A 768 1.10 -29.13 -30.51
CA ALA A 768 0.70 -29.24 -31.92
C ALA A 768 1.48 -30.32 -32.70
N LEU A 769 2.51 -30.93 -32.11
CA LEU A 769 3.37 -31.91 -32.74
C LEU A 769 3.02 -33.34 -32.30
N THR A 770 3.10 -34.29 -33.25
CA THR A 770 3.06 -35.73 -32.90
C THR A 770 4.32 -36.13 -32.15
N GLU A 771 4.29 -37.29 -31.46
CA GLU A 771 5.47 -37.78 -30.71
C GLU A 771 6.71 -37.98 -31.61
N LYS A 772 6.51 -38.41 -32.87
CA LYS A 772 7.59 -38.55 -33.85
C LYS A 772 8.16 -37.20 -34.28
N GLU A 773 7.30 -36.19 -34.51
CA GLU A 773 7.70 -34.81 -34.83
C GLU A 773 8.44 -34.16 -33.66
N LEU A 774 8.00 -34.41 -32.44
CA LEU A 774 8.64 -33.92 -31.22
C LEU A 774 10.03 -34.57 -31.00
N ALA A 775 10.15 -35.90 -31.20
CA ALA A 775 11.42 -36.57 -31.12
C ALA A 775 12.41 -36.03 -32.16
N LEU A 776 11.94 -35.79 -33.36
CA LEU A 776 12.72 -35.19 -34.45
C LEU A 776 13.18 -33.77 -34.10
N ALA A 777 12.26 -32.93 -33.59
CA ALA A 777 12.56 -31.55 -33.19
C ALA A 777 13.63 -31.50 -32.10
N ARG A 778 13.58 -32.40 -31.10
CA ARG A 778 14.58 -32.55 -30.04
C ARG A 778 15.97 -32.93 -30.59
N LEU A 779 16.04 -33.85 -31.51
CA LEU A 779 17.31 -34.25 -32.12
C LEU A 779 17.93 -33.15 -32.96
N VAL A 780 17.08 -32.33 -33.62
CA VAL A 780 17.53 -31.11 -34.34
C VAL A 780 18.04 -30.05 -33.36
N ALA A 781 17.37 -29.89 -32.21
CA ALA A 781 17.81 -28.97 -31.16
C ALA A 781 19.17 -29.39 -30.55
N GLN A 782 19.42 -30.69 -30.45
CA GLN A 782 20.72 -31.26 -30.03
C GLN A 782 21.80 -31.11 -31.10
N ARG A 783 21.55 -30.39 -32.20
CA ARG A 783 22.44 -30.14 -33.33
C ARG A 783 22.89 -31.39 -34.06
N ARG A 784 22.14 -32.52 -33.97
CA ARG A 784 22.42 -33.76 -34.70
C ARG A 784 22.30 -33.53 -36.20
N THR A 785 23.13 -34.17 -36.98
CA THR A 785 23.05 -34.19 -38.44
C THR A 785 21.84 -34.99 -38.95
N ASN A 786 21.38 -34.79 -40.15
CA ASN A 786 20.27 -35.59 -40.72
C ASN A 786 20.59 -37.07 -40.78
N LYS A 787 21.86 -37.42 -40.96
CA LYS A 787 22.34 -38.79 -40.95
C LYS A 787 22.22 -39.45 -39.58
N GLU A 788 22.70 -38.75 -38.53
CA GLU A 788 22.59 -39.23 -37.11
C GLU A 788 21.12 -39.31 -36.68
N ILE A 789 20.27 -38.39 -37.10
CA ILE A 789 18.83 -38.43 -36.85
C ILE A 789 18.18 -39.63 -37.57
N ALA A 790 18.55 -39.88 -38.80
CA ALA A 790 18.08 -41.01 -39.56
C ALA A 790 18.44 -42.36 -38.92
N GLU A 791 19.68 -42.51 -38.43
CA GLU A 791 20.14 -43.65 -37.69
C GLU A 791 19.38 -43.81 -36.34
N THR A 792 19.17 -42.71 -35.58
CA THR A 792 18.48 -42.73 -34.28
C THR A 792 17.01 -43.09 -34.39
N LEU A 793 16.33 -42.60 -35.44
CA LEU A 793 14.89 -42.81 -35.62
C LEU A 793 14.56 -43.95 -36.59
N HIS A 794 15.56 -44.73 -37.05
CA HIS A 794 15.43 -45.81 -38.05
C HIS A 794 14.70 -45.36 -39.31
N LEU A 795 15.07 -44.20 -39.88
CA LEU A 795 14.50 -43.59 -41.03
C LEU A 795 15.56 -43.36 -42.12
N SER A 796 15.13 -43.10 -43.37
CA SER A 796 16.06 -42.61 -44.39
C SER A 796 16.39 -41.15 -44.23
N GLU A 797 17.58 -40.68 -44.64
CA GLU A 797 17.95 -39.25 -44.59
C GLU A 797 16.99 -38.39 -45.39
N GLY A 798 16.45 -38.92 -46.47
CA GLY A 798 15.43 -38.25 -47.27
C GLY A 798 14.12 -38.01 -46.51
N THR A 799 13.68 -39.02 -45.74
CA THR A 799 12.50 -38.98 -44.88
C THR A 799 12.69 -38.00 -43.76
N VAL A 800 13.87 -37.96 -43.13
CA VAL A 800 14.22 -36.97 -42.06
C VAL A 800 14.18 -35.57 -42.60
N LYS A 801 14.74 -35.32 -43.80
CA LYS A 801 14.69 -33.99 -44.46
C LYS A 801 13.25 -33.56 -44.77
N GLN A 802 12.40 -34.49 -45.20
CA GLN A 802 10.99 -34.22 -45.43
C GLN A 802 10.25 -33.86 -44.16
N TYR A 803 10.44 -34.58 -43.06
CA TYR A 803 9.83 -34.33 -41.76
C TYR A 803 10.31 -33.00 -41.16
N ILE A 804 11.60 -32.65 -41.31
CA ILE A 804 12.14 -31.36 -40.87
C ILE A 804 11.46 -30.23 -41.63
N ASN A 805 11.22 -30.36 -42.94
CA ASN A 805 10.53 -29.35 -43.72
C ASN A 805 9.04 -29.23 -43.34
N GLN A 806 8.38 -30.34 -43.01
CA GLN A 806 7.01 -30.33 -42.49
C GLN A 806 6.96 -29.64 -41.11
N LEU A 807 7.95 -29.85 -40.24
CA LEU A 807 8.08 -29.14 -38.96
C LEU A 807 8.23 -27.62 -39.15
N TYR A 808 9.05 -27.18 -40.12
CA TYR A 808 9.18 -25.74 -40.43
C TYR A 808 7.86 -25.14 -40.89
N ALA A 809 7.12 -25.84 -41.72
CA ALA A 809 5.80 -25.37 -42.21
C ALA A 809 4.77 -25.35 -41.06
N LYS A 810 4.77 -26.38 -40.20
CA LYS A 810 3.81 -26.53 -39.12
C LYS A 810 4.05 -25.53 -37.98
N LEU A 811 5.32 -25.08 -37.80
CA LEU A 811 5.76 -24.13 -36.78
C LEU A 811 5.93 -22.70 -37.34
N ASP A 812 5.51 -22.48 -38.59
CA ASP A 812 5.63 -21.19 -39.30
C ASP A 812 7.08 -20.60 -39.26
N ILE A 813 8.09 -21.49 -39.39
CA ILE A 813 9.49 -21.08 -39.38
C ILE A 813 9.92 -20.67 -40.79
N GLY A 814 10.09 -19.36 -41.00
CA GLY A 814 10.50 -18.76 -42.29
C GLY A 814 12.00 -18.45 -42.41
N GLY A 815 12.50 -18.13 -43.62
CA GLY A 815 13.88 -17.68 -43.85
C GLY A 815 14.81 -18.68 -44.52
N ALA A 816 16.14 -18.39 -44.62
CA ALA A 816 17.13 -19.29 -45.23
C ALA A 816 17.34 -20.58 -44.39
N VAL A 817 17.71 -21.70 -45.04
CA VAL A 817 17.78 -23.05 -44.42
C VAL A 817 18.64 -23.08 -43.16
N ARG A 818 19.76 -22.34 -43.08
CA ARG A 818 20.61 -22.25 -41.91
C ARG A 818 19.90 -21.55 -40.73
N ASN A 819 19.11 -20.52 -41.02
CA ASN A 819 18.35 -19.78 -40.00
C ASN A 819 17.15 -20.60 -39.51
N LYS A 820 16.47 -21.36 -40.35
CA LYS A 820 15.35 -22.25 -39.98
C LYS A 820 15.77 -23.29 -38.94
N ARG A 821 16.93 -23.91 -39.12
CA ARG A 821 17.44 -24.91 -38.22
C ARG A 821 17.83 -24.31 -36.87
N ALA A 822 18.42 -23.10 -36.89
CA ALA A 822 18.75 -22.34 -35.68
C ALA A 822 17.49 -21.90 -34.91
N GLN A 823 16.45 -21.46 -35.61
CA GLN A 823 15.16 -21.09 -35.03
C GLN A 823 14.46 -22.29 -34.40
N LEU A 824 14.44 -23.45 -35.08
CA LEU A 824 13.90 -24.68 -34.52
C LEU A 824 14.72 -25.14 -33.27
N ALA A 825 16.04 -25.01 -33.32
CA ALA A 825 16.89 -25.31 -32.17
C ALA A 825 16.67 -24.35 -30.99
N ALA A 826 16.39 -23.07 -31.26
CA ALA A 826 16.04 -22.10 -30.23
C ALA A 826 14.69 -22.39 -29.56
N LEU A 827 13.69 -22.85 -30.34
CA LEU A 827 12.36 -23.21 -29.83
C LEU A 827 12.37 -24.46 -28.92
N PHE A 828 13.30 -25.39 -29.14
CA PHE A 828 13.40 -26.64 -28.38
C PHE A 828 14.72 -26.82 -27.61
N GLY A 829 15.60 -25.82 -27.62
CA GLY A 829 17.00 -25.90 -27.19
C GLY A 829 17.32 -25.09 -25.91
N THR A 830 16.37 -24.76 -25.05
CA THR A 830 16.68 -24.18 -23.75
C THR A 830 16.62 -25.22 -22.65
N LYS A 831 17.78 -25.52 -22.09
CA LYS A 831 18.07 -26.17 -20.80
C LYS A 831 17.78 -27.69 -20.73
N TYR A 832 18.80 -28.42 -21.07
CA TYR A 832 19.25 -29.56 -20.23
C TYR A 832 20.76 -29.50 -20.10
#